data_731bceccaa4de684804af7007550ec59
#
_entry.id   731bceccaa4de684804af7007550ec59
#
_cell.length_a   1.000
_cell.length_b   1.000
_cell.length_c   1.000
_cell.angle_alpha   90.00
_cell.angle_beta   90.00
_cell.angle_gamma   90.00
#
_symmetry.space_group_name_H-M   'P 1'
#
loop_
_entity.id
_entity.type
_entity.pdbx_description
1 polymer ?
#
loop_
_entity_poly.entity_id
_entity_poly.type
_entity_poly.pdbx_seq_one_letter_code
_entity_poly.pdbx_strand_id
1 'polypeptide(L)'
;LQDGLIQRLKKAGKNNLFMVGDVKQSIYGFRQADPSLFIAKYDEYGQENSAGKQRIIFAENFRSSQPVTQAVNLIFDSLLTKDFGGIDYQKEGQLKFAAGYDPEAALPTETEVLYQEDSSATDDDGELNQGDLAMVISRIQKLIADQTPIFDPKTGQTRPVSYGDIAILTRSKTSNLDIKQEFDRYGVPLFVMDVQNYFQTFELTVIMSYLKIIDNPDQDIPLVAVLRSPIFNFSSSDLAEIRLVNKSVSFYAALRTYAKKDTDLAARCRDFLAQLQDLRDFSLSHRISELLWTIYERTSFLEIVTAMTNGQQRRLNLTALYERASAYESSGFKDLYQFINFIARMRKNQKDLAQPILSENAGNSVKLMTIHASKGLEFPVVFVLGLEHRYNYQQDITGSYVLDASGLGLSFAYPFDEAEYRADTLANAWLKIAKKQKLLEEEARLLYVALTRAKQKLILVANIKLPARTDLAGLEEKWAKEISAGRLTLLDKMKVAKPLDFLAPALARAKQVKRLGEKAVSDLATGQEGSLVFVHFDPKKDQAQLPDSEAVAASGADLTEDEAAVFKQAEKLYTFSQGGYPYLDASRTTAYQAVSEIKKVFGDPIEDELADSHISELQSANRYLQPIDTEPDFLFQNTVSSAELGTASHLVLQYYDYAKGDKDAIDSCIASLVEKGRLSQTLASMLDREALSWFVKSDFAKDFYQQPDRLHREENFATILSPKTLFKDFSDFPGKILVHGTIDGYYEAENGIILFDYKTDHVNPRKQEEAIQKLKEKYQGQLRLYERALNESGRLPVLKKYLVLLSCREIVEVD
;
A
#
# COMPACT_ATOMS: atom_id res chain seq x y z
N LEU A 1 -25.00 1.49 -13.57
CA LEU A 1 -25.39 2.14 -12.31
C LEU A 1 -25.05 3.65 -12.37
N GLN A 2 -23.79 4.04 -12.67
CA GLN A 2 -23.35 5.44 -12.71
C GLN A 2 -24.14 6.26 -13.74
N ASP A 3 -24.34 5.75 -14.96
CA ASP A 3 -25.15 6.43 -15.97
C ASP A 3 -26.61 6.62 -15.51
N GLY A 4 -27.20 5.60 -14.87
CA GLY A 4 -28.53 5.69 -14.28
C GLY A 4 -28.68 6.77 -13.21
N LEU A 5 -27.64 7.00 -12.40
CA LEU A 5 -27.59 8.10 -11.44
C LEU A 5 -27.52 9.46 -12.14
N ILE A 6 -26.64 9.58 -13.15
CA ILE A 6 -26.49 10.81 -13.95
C ILE A 6 -27.81 11.16 -14.63
N GLN A 7 -28.50 10.18 -15.24
CA GLN A 7 -29.79 10.42 -15.89
C GLN A 7 -30.88 10.92 -14.92
N ARG A 8 -30.84 10.47 -13.67
CA ARG A 8 -31.78 10.95 -12.62
C ARG A 8 -31.44 12.36 -12.10
N LEU A 9 -30.17 12.74 -12.13
CA LEU A 9 -29.71 14.08 -11.75
C LEU A 9 -29.96 15.10 -12.88
N LYS A 10 -30.10 14.63 -14.13
CA LYS A 10 -30.38 15.48 -15.27
C LYS A 10 -31.77 16.07 -15.16
N LYS A 11 -31.88 17.41 -15.21
CA LYS A 11 -33.16 18.13 -15.18
C LYS A 11 -33.77 18.19 -16.59
N ALA A 12 -35.02 17.78 -16.71
CA ALA A 12 -35.74 17.88 -17.98
C ALA A 12 -35.83 19.36 -18.46
N GLY A 13 -35.54 19.60 -19.72
CA GLY A 13 -35.60 20.92 -20.33
C GLY A 13 -34.50 21.93 -19.92
N LYS A 14 -33.48 21.47 -19.15
CA LYS A 14 -32.31 22.29 -18.77
C LYS A 14 -31.01 21.61 -19.17
N ASN A 15 -30.09 22.38 -19.76
CA ASN A 15 -28.78 21.90 -20.18
C ASN A 15 -27.82 21.91 -18.97
N ASN A 16 -27.96 20.92 -18.09
CA ASN A 16 -27.13 20.79 -16.88
C ASN A 16 -26.18 19.60 -16.91
N LEU A 17 -25.94 19.00 -18.08
CA LEU A 17 -25.02 17.89 -18.24
C LEU A 17 -23.88 18.28 -19.19
N PHE A 18 -22.67 18.25 -18.70
CA PHE A 18 -21.43 18.44 -19.44
C PHE A 18 -20.55 17.20 -19.22
N MET A 19 -20.08 16.59 -20.31
CA MET A 19 -19.27 15.37 -20.27
C MET A 19 -18.03 15.57 -21.12
N VAL A 20 -16.90 15.10 -20.62
CA VAL A 20 -15.64 15.03 -21.34
C VAL A 20 -15.16 13.57 -21.36
N GLY A 21 -14.76 13.08 -22.51
CA GLY A 21 -14.27 11.71 -22.63
C GLY A 21 -13.60 11.46 -23.98
N ASP A 22 -12.87 10.37 -24.04
CA ASP A 22 -12.27 9.87 -25.28
C ASP A 22 -12.53 8.37 -25.39
N VAL A 23 -13.36 7.98 -26.35
CA VAL A 23 -13.70 6.57 -26.62
C VAL A 23 -12.44 5.74 -26.91
N LYS A 24 -11.45 6.32 -27.59
CA LYS A 24 -10.19 5.66 -27.92
C LYS A 24 -9.35 5.28 -26.70
N GLN A 25 -9.63 5.89 -25.54
CA GLN A 25 -8.96 5.63 -24.28
C GLN A 25 -9.81 4.83 -23.28
N SER A 26 -10.91 4.21 -23.70
CA SER A 26 -11.76 3.38 -22.86
C SER A 26 -11.14 1.98 -22.73
N ILE A 27 -10.37 1.76 -21.65
CA ILE A 27 -9.56 0.55 -21.39
C ILE A 27 -9.90 -0.15 -20.07
N TYR A 28 -11.09 0.08 -19.51
CA TYR A 28 -11.52 -0.54 -18.26
C TYR A 28 -12.72 -1.48 -18.43
N GLY A 29 -12.85 -2.14 -19.59
CA GLY A 29 -13.88 -3.14 -19.86
C GLY A 29 -13.83 -4.31 -18.86
N PHE A 30 -12.64 -4.72 -18.44
CA PHE A 30 -12.44 -5.72 -17.38
C PHE A 30 -13.02 -5.29 -16.00
N ARG A 31 -13.31 -3.99 -15.79
CA ARG A 31 -14.06 -3.44 -14.63
C ARG A 31 -15.51 -3.13 -14.98
N GLN A 32 -16.02 -3.73 -16.06
CA GLN A 32 -17.39 -3.53 -16.58
C GLN A 32 -17.69 -2.09 -17.01
N ALA A 33 -16.67 -1.33 -17.43
CA ALA A 33 -16.88 -0.06 -18.10
C ALA A 33 -17.38 -0.31 -19.52
N ASP A 34 -18.53 0.25 -19.85
CA ASP A 34 -19.16 0.09 -21.16
C ASP A 34 -19.03 1.39 -21.98
N PRO A 35 -18.17 1.43 -23.02
CA PRO A 35 -18.00 2.59 -23.87
C PRO A 35 -19.22 2.89 -24.74
N SER A 36 -20.12 1.92 -24.97
CA SER A 36 -21.31 2.09 -25.79
C SER A 36 -22.24 3.19 -25.26
N LEU A 37 -22.29 3.39 -23.94
CA LEU A 37 -23.07 4.46 -23.31
C LEU A 37 -22.59 5.86 -23.71
N PHE A 38 -21.28 6.03 -23.84
CA PHE A 38 -20.71 7.31 -24.30
C PHE A 38 -20.84 7.46 -25.82
N ILE A 39 -20.62 6.38 -26.57
CA ILE A 39 -20.78 6.34 -28.04
C ILE A 39 -22.22 6.70 -28.41
N ALA A 40 -23.22 6.16 -27.72
CA ALA A 40 -24.63 6.50 -27.97
C ALA A 40 -24.88 8.01 -27.80
N LYS A 41 -24.32 8.65 -26.75
CA LYS A 41 -24.42 10.10 -26.59
C LYS A 41 -23.61 10.86 -27.63
N TYR A 42 -22.45 10.34 -28.04
CA TYR A 42 -21.60 10.90 -29.07
C TYR A 42 -22.33 10.93 -30.44
N ASP A 43 -23.05 9.86 -30.79
CA ASP A 43 -23.85 9.78 -32.00
C ASP A 43 -25.14 10.62 -31.93
N GLU A 44 -25.76 10.71 -30.74
CA GLU A 44 -26.97 11.49 -30.49
C GLU A 44 -26.72 13.01 -30.56
N TYR A 45 -25.58 13.48 -30.10
CA TYR A 45 -25.26 14.92 -30.01
C TYR A 45 -24.60 15.37 -31.31
N GLY A 46 -25.25 16.34 -31.99
CA GLY A 46 -24.70 16.93 -33.24
C GLY A 46 -23.58 17.92 -32.97
N GLN A 47 -22.82 18.25 -34.02
CA GLN A 47 -21.82 19.34 -33.94
C GLN A 47 -22.50 20.71 -33.83
N GLU A 48 -23.67 20.87 -34.44
CA GLU A 48 -24.50 22.06 -34.28
C GLU A 48 -25.41 21.91 -33.07
N ASN A 49 -25.64 23.03 -32.34
CA ASN A 49 -26.50 23.03 -31.19
C ASN A 49 -27.97 22.86 -31.56
N SER A 50 -28.40 21.64 -31.81
CA SER A 50 -29.77 21.26 -32.07
C SER A 50 -30.45 20.75 -30.80
N ALA A 51 -31.59 21.33 -30.42
CA ALA A 51 -32.38 20.93 -29.25
C ALA A 51 -31.60 20.96 -27.91
N GLY A 52 -30.62 21.84 -27.77
CA GLY A 52 -29.82 21.98 -26.54
C GLY A 52 -28.80 20.87 -26.31
N LYS A 53 -28.46 20.10 -27.37
CA LYS A 53 -27.44 19.07 -27.36
C LYS A 53 -26.33 19.41 -28.33
N GLN A 54 -25.09 19.47 -27.90
CA GLN A 54 -23.96 19.82 -28.74
C GLN A 54 -22.77 18.92 -28.45
N ARG A 55 -22.06 18.50 -29.47
CA ARG A 55 -20.82 17.78 -29.46
C ARG A 55 -19.69 18.68 -29.94
N ILE A 56 -18.61 18.77 -29.18
CA ILE A 56 -17.40 19.51 -29.53
C ILE A 56 -16.27 18.48 -29.62
N ILE A 57 -15.58 18.44 -30.76
CA ILE A 57 -14.48 17.53 -31.03
C ILE A 57 -13.17 18.30 -30.85
N PHE A 58 -12.32 17.85 -29.93
CA PHE A 58 -10.96 18.34 -29.75
C PHE A 58 -10.01 17.42 -30.53
N ALA A 59 -9.51 17.88 -31.66
CA ALA A 59 -8.56 17.14 -32.49
C ALA A 59 -7.11 17.55 -32.24
N GLU A 60 -6.88 18.73 -31.71
CA GLU A 60 -5.57 19.30 -31.46
C GLU A 60 -4.86 18.54 -30.32
N ASN A 61 -3.63 18.07 -30.60
CA ASN A 61 -2.75 17.41 -29.66
C ASN A 61 -1.60 18.35 -29.27
N PHE A 62 -1.65 18.85 -28.04
CA PHE A 62 -0.63 19.73 -27.45
C PHE A 62 0.46 18.98 -26.70
N ARG A 63 0.43 17.65 -26.70
CA ARG A 63 1.34 16.80 -25.92
C ARG A 63 2.51 16.27 -26.73
N SER A 64 2.19 15.60 -27.82
CA SER A 64 3.13 14.80 -28.58
C SER A 64 3.73 15.56 -29.74
N SER A 65 4.98 15.24 -30.08
CA SER A 65 5.67 15.76 -31.23
C SER A 65 4.97 15.31 -32.54
N GLN A 66 5.27 16.01 -33.63
CA GLN A 66 4.67 15.72 -34.92
C GLN A 66 4.96 14.27 -35.41
N PRO A 67 6.19 13.71 -35.28
CA PRO A 67 6.46 12.33 -35.66
C PRO A 67 5.62 11.31 -34.89
N VAL A 68 5.42 11.50 -33.60
CA VAL A 68 4.60 10.61 -32.76
C VAL A 68 3.13 10.69 -33.21
N THR A 69 2.58 11.88 -33.38
CA THR A 69 1.18 12.05 -33.83
C THR A 69 0.94 11.47 -35.22
N GLN A 70 1.89 11.63 -36.16
CA GLN A 70 1.82 11.05 -37.51
C GLN A 70 1.86 9.52 -37.45
N ALA A 71 2.75 8.91 -36.64
CA ALA A 71 2.82 7.48 -36.47
C ALA A 71 1.53 6.90 -35.88
N VAL A 72 0.98 7.56 -34.86
CA VAL A 72 -0.30 7.16 -34.25
C VAL A 72 -1.42 7.24 -35.29
N ASN A 73 -1.52 8.32 -36.03
CA ASN A 73 -2.55 8.47 -37.09
C ASN A 73 -2.41 7.40 -38.14
N LEU A 74 -1.21 7.13 -38.66
CA LEU A 74 -0.95 6.09 -39.66
C LEU A 74 -1.48 4.72 -39.23
N ILE A 75 -1.27 4.35 -37.97
CA ILE A 75 -1.71 3.07 -37.41
C ILE A 75 -3.24 3.04 -37.27
N PHE A 76 -3.80 4.03 -36.60
CA PHE A 76 -5.22 4.00 -36.20
C PHE A 76 -6.19 4.40 -37.31
N ASP A 77 -5.73 5.07 -38.37
CA ASP A 77 -6.51 5.31 -39.62
C ASP A 77 -6.94 3.99 -40.28
N SER A 78 -6.09 2.96 -40.18
CA SER A 78 -6.40 1.64 -40.74
C SER A 78 -7.21 0.77 -39.77
N LEU A 79 -7.13 1.02 -38.49
CA LEU A 79 -7.59 0.12 -37.42
C LEU A 79 -8.96 0.51 -36.87
N LEU A 80 -9.15 1.76 -36.46
CA LEU A 80 -10.38 2.19 -35.77
C LEU A 80 -11.41 2.70 -36.79
N THR A 81 -12.51 1.97 -36.85
CA THR A 81 -13.63 2.24 -37.74
C THR A 81 -14.94 2.22 -36.96
N LYS A 82 -16.05 2.68 -37.53
CA LYS A 82 -17.33 2.71 -36.84
C LYS A 82 -17.84 1.31 -36.45
N ASP A 83 -17.53 0.29 -37.24
CA ASP A 83 -17.84 -1.13 -37.01
C ASP A 83 -16.81 -1.82 -36.08
N PHE A 84 -15.67 -1.19 -35.81
CA PHE A 84 -14.65 -1.68 -34.89
C PHE A 84 -14.04 -0.53 -34.08
N GLY A 85 -14.42 -0.42 -32.85
CA GLY A 85 -14.02 0.65 -31.92
C GLY A 85 -15.03 1.77 -31.74
N GLY A 86 -16.10 1.82 -32.58
CA GLY A 86 -17.26 2.70 -32.43
C GLY A 86 -17.10 4.11 -32.97
N ILE A 87 -15.94 4.48 -33.55
CA ILE A 87 -15.66 5.80 -34.12
C ILE A 87 -14.97 5.66 -35.49
N ASP A 88 -15.21 6.59 -36.42
CA ASP A 88 -14.43 6.69 -37.67
C ASP A 88 -13.19 7.55 -37.40
N TYR A 89 -12.03 6.89 -37.19
CA TYR A 89 -10.79 7.56 -36.82
C TYR A 89 -10.35 8.60 -37.86
N GLN A 90 -10.46 8.27 -39.15
CA GLN A 90 -10.05 9.19 -40.24
C GLN A 90 -10.86 10.50 -40.26
N LYS A 91 -12.14 10.45 -39.87
CA LYS A 91 -13.02 11.63 -39.92
C LYS A 91 -13.00 12.44 -38.63
N GLU A 92 -12.99 11.73 -37.49
CA GLU A 92 -13.28 12.35 -36.18
C GLU A 92 -12.22 12.04 -35.11
N GLY A 93 -11.30 11.10 -35.39
CA GLY A 93 -10.35 10.58 -34.41
C GLY A 93 -8.92 11.04 -34.57
N GLN A 94 -8.54 11.58 -35.72
CA GLN A 94 -7.17 11.97 -36.04
C GLN A 94 -6.63 13.04 -35.09
N LEU A 95 -5.39 12.86 -34.68
CA LEU A 95 -4.66 13.82 -33.88
C LEU A 95 -4.04 14.89 -34.76
N LYS A 96 -4.33 16.16 -34.52
CA LYS A 96 -3.69 17.30 -35.19
C LYS A 96 -2.57 17.82 -34.30
N PHE A 97 -1.35 17.84 -34.81
CA PHE A 97 -0.23 18.39 -34.07
C PHE A 97 -0.46 19.88 -33.76
N ALA A 98 -0.39 20.24 -32.49
CA ALA A 98 -0.54 21.62 -32.02
C ALA A 98 0.41 21.90 -30.84
N ALA A 99 1.34 21.00 -30.54
CA ALA A 99 2.30 21.17 -29.45
C ALA A 99 3.31 22.29 -29.78
N GLY A 100 3.58 23.14 -28.81
CA GLY A 100 4.50 24.29 -28.96
C GLY A 100 5.98 23.87 -28.81
N TYR A 101 6.44 22.88 -29.61
CA TYR A 101 7.86 22.56 -29.68
C TYR A 101 8.59 23.59 -30.51
N ASP A 102 9.81 23.96 -30.08
CA ASP A 102 10.64 24.84 -30.88
C ASP A 102 11.01 24.19 -32.21
N PRO A 103 10.66 24.81 -33.37
CA PRO A 103 10.99 24.27 -34.69
C PRO A 103 12.48 24.13 -34.95
N GLU A 104 13.32 24.93 -34.24
CA GLU A 104 14.79 24.89 -34.39
C GLU A 104 15.44 23.88 -33.45
N ALA A 105 14.68 23.30 -32.50
CA ALA A 105 15.19 22.27 -31.61
C ALA A 105 15.48 20.99 -32.38
N ALA A 106 16.70 20.48 -32.28
CA ALA A 106 17.11 19.21 -32.92
C ALA A 106 16.48 17.99 -32.24
N LEU A 107 15.14 17.92 -32.22
CA LEU A 107 14.41 16.84 -31.58
C LEU A 107 14.39 15.57 -32.43
N PRO A 108 14.15 14.39 -31.84
CA PRO A 108 13.96 13.16 -32.63
C PRO A 108 12.84 13.32 -33.64
N THR A 109 13.12 13.03 -34.90
CA THR A 109 12.21 13.23 -36.03
C THR A 109 11.47 11.96 -36.38
N GLU A 110 11.68 10.85 -35.71
CA GLU A 110 11.19 9.54 -36.10
C GLU A 110 10.68 8.72 -34.93
N THR A 111 9.62 7.96 -35.18
CA THR A 111 9.18 6.84 -34.34
C THR A 111 9.89 5.58 -34.76
N GLU A 112 10.44 4.83 -33.85
CA GLU A 112 11.25 3.63 -34.13
C GLU A 112 10.44 2.35 -33.98
N VAL A 113 10.62 1.40 -34.87
CA VAL A 113 10.30 0.00 -34.67
C VAL A 113 11.65 -0.72 -34.49
N LEU A 114 12.04 -0.94 -33.25
CA LEU A 114 13.26 -1.65 -32.89
C LEU A 114 12.98 -3.14 -32.97
N TYR A 115 13.66 -3.86 -33.86
CA TYR A 115 13.40 -5.26 -34.08
C TYR A 115 14.65 -6.10 -34.22
N GLN A 116 14.52 -7.37 -33.88
CA GLN A 116 15.45 -8.42 -34.25
C GLN A 116 14.75 -9.53 -35.02
N GLU A 117 15.51 -10.25 -35.83
CA GLU A 117 15.02 -11.42 -36.57
C GLU A 117 15.33 -12.67 -35.76
N ASP A 118 14.32 -13.44 -35.37
CA ASP A 118 14.47 -14.70 -34.69
C ASP A 118 14.08 -15.87 -35.58
N SER A 119 15.08 -16.69 -35.96
CA SER A 119 14.88 -17.89 -36.75
C SER A 119 14.66 -19.16 -35.88
N SER A 120 14.85 -19.07 -34.57
CA SER A 120 14.91 -20.24 -33.66
C SER A 120 13.70 -20.39 -32.76
N ALA A 121 12.77 -19.43 -32.78
CA ALA A 121 11.68 -19.41 -31.82
C ALA A 121 10.67 -20.54 -32.06
N THR A 122 10.64 -21.51 -31.16
CA THR A 122 9.48 -22.38 -30.92
C THR A 122 8.27 -21.51 -30.55
N ASP A 123 7.05 -21.99 -30.83
CA ASP A 123 5.79 -21.33 -30.43
C ASP A 123 5.66 -21.31 -28.90
N ASP A 124 6.48 -20.54 -28.20
CA ASP A 124 6.42 -20.40 -26.77
C ASP A 124 5.48 -19.26 -26.38
N ASP A 125 4.52 -19.59 -25.55
CA ASP A 125 3.41 -18.71 -25.18
C ASP A 125 3.85 -17.59 -24.22
N GLY A 126 4.49 -16.55 -24.76
CA GLY A 126 4.27 -15.22 -24.16
C GLY A 126 5.16 -14.75 -23.03
N GLU A 127 6.35 -15.33 -22.79
CA GLU A 127 7.34 -14.70 -21.92
C GLU A 127 8.25 -13.74 -22.70
N LEU A 128 8.60 -12.59 -22.09
CA LEU A 128 9.59 -11.68 -22.65
C LEU A 128 10.93 -12.41 -22.76
N ASN A 129 11.45 -12.45 -23.97
CA ASN A 129 12.67 -13.12 -24.31
C ASN A 129 13.87 -12.30 -23.77
N GLN A 130 14.94 -12.94 -23.28
CA GLN A 130 16.16 -12.21 -22.89
C GLN A 130 16.70 -11.33 -24.02
N GLY A 131 16.48 -11.72 -25.30
CA GLY A 131 16.82 -10.93 -26.45
C GLY A 131 16.08 -9.60 -26.55
N ASP A 132 14.79 -9.56 -26.19
CA ASP A 132 13.99 -8.33 -26.19
C ASP A 132 14.52 -7.33 -25.17
N LEU A 133 14.91 -7.81 -23.97
CA LEU A 133 15.46 -6.98 -22.93
C LEU A 133 16.86 -6.45 -23.30
N ALA A 134 17.70 -7.26 -23.92
CA ALA A 134 19.00 -6.83 -24.42
C ALA A 134 18.87 -5.72 -25.46
N MET A 135 17.91 -5.82 -26.39
CA MET A 135 17.57 -4.77 -27.35
C MET A 135 17.21 -3.45 -26.66
N VAL A 136 16.31 -3.51 -25.69
CA VAL A 136 15.83 -2.33 -24.98
C VAL A 136 16.96 -1.68 -24.20
N ILE A 137 17.74 -2.45 -23.45
CA ILE A 137 18.85 -1.97 -22.63
C ILE A 137 19.92 -1.31 -23.52
N SER A 138 20.34 -1.99 -24.59
CA SER A 138 21.29 -1.43 -25.56
C SER A 138 20.80 -0.10 -26.15
N ARG A 139 19.50 -0.06 -26.54
CA ARG A 139 18.93 1.17 -27.09
C ARG A 139 18.86 2.31 -26.08
N ILE A 140 18.55 2.01 -24.80
CA ILE A 140 18.56 3.00 -23.71
C ILE A 140 19.97 3.52 -23.50
N GLN A 141 20.96 2.63 -23.34
CA GLN A 141 22.35 3.03 -23.17
C GLN A 141 22.83 3.92 -24.32
N LYS A 142 22.41 3.61 -25.55
CA LYS A 142 22.76 4.40 -26.72
C LYS A 142 22.08 5.77 -26.72
N LEU A 143 20.80 5.87 -26.36
CA LEU A 143 20.11 7.17 -26.23
C LEU A 143 20.81 8.09 -25.21
N ILE A 144 21.30 7.52 -24.12
CA ILE A 144 22.05 8.27 -23.10
C ILE A 144 23.45 8.65 -23.63
N ALA A 145 24.19 7.72 -24.24
CA ALA A 145 25.53 7.96 -24.79
C ALA A 145 25.52 9.00 -25.91
N ASP A 146 24.53 8.93 -26.80
CA ASP A 146 24.35 9.89 -27.90
C ASP A 146 23.82 11.26 -27.42
N GLN A 147 23.57 11.41 -26.11
CA GLN A 147 22.99 12.62 -25.53
C GLN A 147 21.75 13.09 -26.30
N THR A 148 20.88 12.17 -26.66
CA THR A 148 19.68 12.44 -27.47
C THR A 148 18.92 13.64 -26.94
N PRO A 149 18.69 14.70 -27.75
CA PRO A 149 18.08 15.92 -27.25
C PRO A 149 16.58 15.72 -26.99
N ILE A 150 16.12 16.25 -25.88
CA ILE A 150 14.70 16.37 -25.56
C ILE A 150 14.38 17.80 -25.14
N PHE A 151 13.17 18.25 -25.47
CA PHE A 151 12.66 19.56 -25.06
C PHE A 151 12.00 19.49 -23.69
N ASP A 152 12.38 20.37 -22.80
CA ASP A 152 11.74 20.52 -21.49
C ASP A 152 10.76 21.70 -21.53
N PRO A 153 9.44 21.45 -21.49
CA PRO A 153 8.45 22.53 -21.55
C PRO A 153 8.44 23.45 -20.33
N LYS A 154 9.06 23.04 -19.23
CA LYS A 154 9.15 23.85 -18.02
C LYS A 154 10.21 24.94 -18.14
N THR A 155 11.34 24.59 -18.76
CA THR A 155 12.47 25.50 -18.92
C THR A 155 12.47 26.18 -20.29
N GLY A 156 11.71 25.64 -21.26
CA GLY A 156 11.73 26.09 -22.66
C GLY A 156 13.04 25.76 -23.39
N GLN A 157 13.87 24.86 -22.83
CA GLN A 157 15.18 24.52 -23.36
C GLN A 157 15.28 23.06 -23.77
N THR A 158 16.19 22.79 -24.69
CA THR A 158 16.59 21.43 -25.06
C THR A 158 17.72 20.96 -24.17
N ARG A 159 17.61 19.74 -23.66
CA ARG A 159 18.62 19.09 -22.83
C ARG A 159 18.83 17.63 -23.26
N PRO A 160 19.96 17.02 -22.89
CA PRO A 160 20.14 15.57 -23.06
C PRO A 160 19.08 14.75 -22.32
N VAL A 161 18.73 13.60 -22.89
CA VAL A 161 17.84 12.62 -22.27
C VAL A 161 18.51 12.03 -21.02
N SER A 162 17.73 11.78 -19.97
CA SER A 162 18.14 11.10 -18.76
C SER A 162 17.30 9.84 -18.56
N TYR A 163 17.74 8.93 -17.69
CA TYR A 163 16.96 7.72 -17.38
C TYR A 163 15.54 8.04 -16.90
N GLY A 164 15.36 9.11 -16.14
CA GLY A 164 14.05 9.56 -15.62
C GLY A 164 13.05 10.01 -16.70
N ASP A 165 13.52 10.28 -17.91
CA ASP A 165 12.69 10.67 -19.06
C ASP A 165 12.11 9.48 -19.81
N ILE A 166 12.59 8.25 -19.52
CA ILE A 166 12.28 7.04 -20.26
C ILE A 166 11.25 6.21 -19.50
N ALA A 167 10.22 5.78 -20.19
CA ALA A 167 9.23 4.84 -19.67
C ALA A 167 9.14 3.59 -20.55
N ILE A 168 8.99 2.45 -19.92
CA ILE A 168 8.76 1.16 -20.53
C ILE A 168 7.33 0.72 -20.20
N LEU A 169 6.53 0.43 -21.21
CA LEU A 169 5.15 0.01 -21.08
C LEU A 169 4.99 -1.45 -21.45
N THR A 170 4.37 -2.23 -20.55
CA THR A 170 4.07 -3.64 -20.76
C THR A 170 2.57 -3.90 -20.63
N ARG A 171 2.08 -4.98 -21.25
CA ARG A 171 0.66 -5.38 -21.16
C ARG A 171 0.32 -5.95 -19.79
N SER A 172 1.22 -6.73 -19.21
CA SER A 172 1.07 -7.42 -17.91
C SER A 172 2.24 -7.12 -16.99
N LYS A 173 2.12 -7.53 -15.72
CA LYS A 173 3.15 -7.37 -14.69
C LYS A 173 4.01 -8.62 -14.51
N THR A 174 3.69 -9.69 -15.19
CA THR A 174 4.28 -11.03 -14.97
C THR A 174 5.79 -11.03 -15.08
N SER A 175 6.32 -10.32 -16.08
CA SER A 175 7.76 -10.26 -16.37
C SER A 175 8.49 -9.11 -15.66
N ASN A 176 7.84 -8.35 -14.76
CA ASN A 176 8.46 -7.18 -14.14
C ASN A 176 9.72 -7.53 -13.33
N LEU A 177 9.74 -8.71 -12.69
CA LEU A 177 10.88 -9.16 -11.90
C LEU A 177 12.07 -9.51 -12.79
N ASP A 178 11.84 -10.23 -13.89
CA ASP A 178 12.87 -10.63 -14.85
C ASP A 178 13.46 -9.40 -15.55
N ILE A 179 12.60 -8.46 -15.93
CA ILE A 179 13.02 -7.15 -16.47
C ILE A 179 13.91 -6.43 -15.46
N LYS A 180 13.52 -6.39 -14.19
CA LYS A 180 14.30 -5.73 -13.13
C LYS A 180 15.67 -6.38 -12.96
N GLN A 181 15.74 -7.71 -12.92
CA GLN A 181 17.00 -8.44 -12.76
C GLN A 181 17.96 -8.19 -13.93
N GLU A 182 17.45 -8.16 -15.16
CA GLU A 182 18.28 -7.92 -16.33
C GLU A 182 18.78 -6.47 -16.38
N PHE A 183 17.93 -5.49 -16.04
CA PHE A 183 18.35 -4.08 -15.93
C PHE A 183 19.42 -3.87 -14.86
N ASP A 184 19.28 -4.52 -13.71
CA ASP A 184 20.27 -4.49 -12.64
C ASP A 184 21.60 -5.09 -13.08
N ARG A 185 21.58 -6.17 -13.87
CA ARG A 185 22.77 -6.82 -14.44
C ARG A 185 23.58 -5.87 -15.32
N TYR A 186 22.92 -5.03 -16.11
CA TYR A 186 23.55 -4.05 -17.00
C TYR A 186 23.75 -2.67 -16.34
N GLY A 187 23.48 -2.52 -15.06
CA GLY A 187 23.65 -1.26 -14.33
C GLY A 187 22.73 -0.13 -14.75
N VAL A 188 21.63 -0.42 -15.44
CA VAL A 188 20.63 0.57 -15.85
C VAL A 188 19.60 0.74 -14.75
N PRO A 189 19.47 1.93 -14.12
CA PRO A 189 18.54 2.14 -13.03
C PRO A 189 17.09 1.99 -13.50
N LEU A 190 16.36 1.05 -12.94
CA LEU A 190 14.95 0.77 -13.26
C LEU A 190 14.07 0.95 -12.02
N PHE A 191 13.04 1.77 -12.18
CA PHE A 191 11.98 1.96 -11.21
C PHE A 191 10.69 1.27 -11.68
N VAL A 192 10.22 0.27 -10.94
CA VAL A 192 9.01 -0.46 -11.26
C VAL A 192 7.84 0.14 -10.48
N MET A 193 6.91 0.82 -11.17
CA MET A 193 5.82 1.56 -10.54
C MET A 193 4.74 0.69 -9.87
N ASP A 194 4.65 -0.59 -10.21
CA ASP A 194 3.57 -1.44 -9.75
C ASP A 194 4.08 -2.88 -9.57
N VAL A 195 4.85 -3.09 -8.52
CA VAL A 195 5.29 -4.43 -8.13
C VAL A 195 4.19 -5.04 -7.27
N GLN A 196 3.35 -5.85 -7.88
CA GLN A 196 2.52 -6.81 -7.16
C GLN A 196 3.43 -7.95 -6.70
N ASN A 197 2.99 -8.71 -5.70
CA ASN A 197 3.70 -9.83 -5.08
C ASN A 197 4.64 -9.43 -3.94
N TYR A 198 4.30 -8.41 -3.18
CA TYR A 198 5.01 -8.02 -1.98
C TYR A 198 5.26 -9.22 -1.04
N PHE A 199 4.21 -10.01 -0.75
CA PHE A 199 4.33 -11.20 0.11
C PHE A 199 4.98 -12.42 -0.55
N GLN A 200 5.40 -12.32 -1.82
CA GLN A 200 6.14 -13.38 -2.52
C GLN A 200 7.64 -13.12 -2.55
N THR A 201 8.08 -11.94 -2.10
CA THR A 201 9.51 -11.64 -2.02
C THR A 201 10.21 -12.60 -1.06
N PHE A 202 11.49 -12.85 -1.32
CA PHE A 202 12.28 -13.81 -0.54
C PHE A 202 12.24 -13.50 0.96
N GLU A 203 12.54 -12.26 1.34
CA GLU A 203 12.60 -11.81 2.73
C GLU A 203 11.28 -11.99 3.46
N LEU A 204 10.16 -11.67 2.79
CA LEU A 204 8.84 -11.85 3.38
C LEU A 204 8.42 -13.31 3.44
N THR A 205 8.81 -14.12 2.44
CA THR A 205 8.56 -15.57 2.45
C THR A 205 9.25 -16.22 3.65
N VAL A 206 10.48 -15.80 3.97
CA VAL A 206 11.22 -16.30 5.14
C VAL A 206 10.52 -15.89 6.43
N ILE A 207 10.21 -14.60 6.61
CA ILE A 207 9.57 -14.11 7.84
C ILE A 207 8.17 -14.68 8.02
N MET A 208 7.37 -14.73 6.97
CA MET A 208 6.05 -15.36 7.04
C MET A 208 6.12 -16.85 7.37
N SER A 209 7.15 -17.55 6.88
CA SER A 209 7.41 -18.94 7.28
C SER A 209 7.79 -19.02 8.75
N TYR A 210 8.58 -18.07 9.25
CA TYR A 210 8.97 -18.04 10.66
C TYR A 210 7.76 -17.77 11.56
N LEU A 211 6.90 -16.80 11.24
CA LEU A 211 5.65 -16.58 11.97
C LEU A 211 4.76 -17.83 11.99
N LYS A 212 4.67 -18.55 10.87
CA LYS A 212 3.89 -19.80 10.79
C LYS A 212 4.39 -20.88 11.73
N ILE A 213 5.71 -21.07 11.87
CA ILE A 213 6.26 -22.09 12.77
C ILE A 213 6.26 -21.63 14.24
N ILE A 214 6.23 -20.33 14.49
CA ILE A 214 5.98 -19.79 15.83
C ILE A 214 4.56 -20.15 16.27
N ASP A 215 3.58 -19.95 15.41
CA ASP A 215 2.19 -20.34 15.63
C ASP A 215 2.06 -21.87 15.75
N ASN A 216 2.46 -22.58 14.70
CA ASN A 216 2.45 -24.04 14.68
C ASN A 216 3.72 -24.62 14.04
N PRO A 217 4.62 -25.23 14.84
CA PRO A 217 5.90 -25.76 14.36
C PRO A 217 5.76 -27.05 13.51
N ASP A 218 4.61 -27.74 13.54
CA ASP A 218 4.35 -28.96 12.78
C ASP A 218 3.98 -28.69 11.31
N GLN A 219 4.62 -27.69 10.71
CA GLN A 219 4.48 -27.33 9.29
C GLN A 219 5.83 -27.55 8.59
N ASP A 220 6.01 -28.69 7.94
CA ASP A 220 7.30 -29.12 7.36
C ASP A 220 7.88 -28.09 6.38
N ILE A 221 7.07 -27.58 5.43
CA ILE A 221 7.55 -26.62 4.41
C ILE A 221 8.00 -25.28 5.02
N PRO A 222 7.23 -24.58 5.86
CA PRO A 222 7.70 -23.40 6.54
C PRO A 222 8.93 -23.64 7.42
N LEU A 223 8.97 -24.77 8.15
CA LEU A 223 10.09 -25.10 9.02
C LEU A 223 11.40 -25.28 8.22
N VAL A 224 11.36 -26.05 7.15
CA VAL A 224 12.51 -26.24 6.27
C VAL A 224 12.93 -24.92 5.60
N ALA A 225 11.99 -24.09 5.20
CA ALA A 225 12.28 -22.77 4.63
C ALA A 225 13.05 -21.88 5.60
N VAL A 226 12.65 -21.85 6.88
CA VAL A 226 13.35 -21.09 7.93
C VAL A 226 14.74 -21.65 8.21
N LEU A 227 14.87 -22.96 8.38
CA LEU A 227 16.15 -23.61 8.63
C LEU A 227 17.15 -23.38 7.47
N ARG A 228 16.66 -23.42 6.22
CA ARG A 228 17.45 -23.19 5.01
C ARG A 228 17.81 -21.72 4.79
N SER A 229 17.05 -20.79 5.40
CA SER A 229 17.26 -19.37 5.24
C SER A 229 18.65 -18.93 5.73
N PRO A 230 19.12 -17.75 5.30
CA PRO A 230 20.39 -17.18 5.77
C PRO A 230 20.45 -16.95 7.29
N ILE A 231 19.31 -16.96 7.98
CA ILE A 231 19.24 -16.84 9.45
C ILE A 231 19.92 -18.02 10.12
N PHE A 232 19.58 -19.25 9.73
CA PHE A 232 20.07 -20.48 10.36
C PHE A 232 21.06 -21.25 9.49
N ASN A 233 21.02 -21.06 8.18
CA ASN A 233 21.96 -21.58 7.18
C ASN A 233 22.21 -23.09 7.26
N PHE A 234 21.15 -23.90 7.43
CA PHE A 234 21.25 -25.36 7.33
C PHE A 234 21.43 -25.76 5.88
N SER A 235 22.39 -26.62 5.60
CA SER A 235 22.61 -27.16 4.27
C SER A 235 21.54 -28.20 3.88
N SER A 236 21.42 -28.52 2.60
CA SER A 236 20.53 -29.58 2.15
C SER A 236 20.92 -30.93 2.73
N SER A 237 22.24 -31.16 2.97
CA SER A 237 22.75 -32.37 3.62
C SER A 237 22.32 -32.44 5.08
N ASP A 238 22.41 -31.31 5.83
CA ASP A 238 21.98 -31.28 7.23
C ASP A 238 20.48 -31.59 7.35
N LEU A 239 19.66 -31.05 6.49
CA LEU A 239 18.21 -31.30 6.47
C LEU A 239 17.89 -32.77 6.09
N ALA A 240 18.65 -33.34 5.15
CA ALA A 240 18.52 -34.76 4.79
C ALA A 240 18.92 -35.68 5.97
N GLU A 241 20.00 -35.35 6.68
CA GLU A 241 20.45 -36.11 7.84
C GLU A 241 19.41 -36.09 8.96
N ILE A 242 18.81 -34.91 9.23
CA ILE A 242 17.73 -34.81 10.21
C ILE A 242 16.52 -35.65 9.79
N ARG A 243 16.13 -35.60 8.51
CA ARG A 243 14.97 -36.35 7.99
C ARG A 243 15.18 -37.87 8.05
N LEU A 244 16.42 -38.34 7.87
CA LEU A 244 16.74 -39.77 7.90
C LEU A 244 16.60 -40.42 9.28
N VAL A 245 16.54 -39.67 10.36
CA VAL A 245 16.31 -40.22 11.71
C VAL A 245 14.95 -40.90 11.81
N ASN A 246 13.91 -40.29 11.24
CA ASN A 246 12.60 -40.91 11.16
C ASN A 246 11.78 -40.28 10.00
N LYS A 247 11.49 -41.06 8.97
CA LYS A 247 10.79 -40.62 7.77
C LYS A 247 9.27 -40.58 7.93
N SER A 248 8.72 -41.21 8.95
CA SER A 248 7.28 -41.39 9.14
C SER A 248 6.64 -40.31 10.02
N VAL A 249 7.43 -39.47 10.70
CA VAL A 249 6.95 -38.39 11.57
C VAL A 249 7.09 -37.01 10.89
N SER A 250 6.50 -35.96 11.48
CA SER A 250 6.74 -34.59 11.01
C SER A 250 8.22 -34.22 11.08
N PHE A 251 8.64 -33.25 10.25
CA PHE A 251 10.03 -32.77 10.26
C PHE A 251 10.41 -32.18 11.64
N TYR A 252 9.47 -31.52 12.30
CA TYR A 252 9.66 -31.00 13.64
C TYR A 252 9.95 -32.11 14.67
N ALA A 253 9.21 -33.22 14.62
CA ALA A 253 9.46 -34.36 15.49
C ALA A 253 10.80 -35.03 15.19
N ALA A 254 11.20 -35.16 13.93
CA ALA A 254 12.51 -35.67 13.52
C ALA A 254 13.64 -34.75 14.02
N LEU A 255 13.48 -33.41 13.90
CA LEU A 255 14.42 -32.40 14.39
C LEU A 255 14.63 -32.50 15.92
N ARG A 256 13.53 -32.61 16.68
CA ARG A 256 13.59 -32.83 18.14
C ARG A 256 14.29 -34.13 18.53
N THR A 257 14.13 -35.17 17.72
CA THR A 257 14.78 -36.45 17.94
C THR A 257 16.27 -36.37 17.62
N TYR A 258 16.61 -35.68 16.52
CA TYR A 258 18.01 -35.45 16.12
C TYR A 258 18.78 -34.61 17.15
N ALA A 259 18.14 -33.58 17.71
CA ALA A 259 18.72 -32.69 18.72
C ALA A 259 19.23 -33.42 19.99
N LYS A 260 18.80 -34.66 20.24
CA LYS A 260 19.26 -35.48 21.37
C LYS A 260 20.61 -36.15 21.12
N LYS A 261 21.13 -36.12 19.90
CA LYS A 261 22.45 -36.67 19.58
C LYS A 261 23.56 -35.76 20.10
N ASP A 262 24.77 -36.29 20.08
CA ASP A 262 25.99 -35.55 20.43
C ASP A 262 26.83 -35.29 19.17
N THR A 263 26.33 -34.30 18.39
CA THR A 263 27.00 -33.85 17.15
C THR A 263 26.85 -32.33 17.03
N ASP A 264 27.73 -31.70 16.27
CA ASP A 264 27.65 -30.23 16.03
C ASP A 264 26.30 -29.82 15.41
N LEU A 265 25.80 -30.63 14.49
CA LEU A 265 24.50 -30.41 13.89
C LEU A 265 23.37 -30.52 14.94
N ALA A 266 23.49 -31.47 15.89
CA ALA A 266 22.52 -31.58 16.98
C ALA A 266 22.57 -30.37 17.93
N ALA A 267 23.74 -29.77 18.16
CA ALA A 267 23.89 -28.54 18.91
C ALA A 267 23.14 -27.40 18.21
N ARG A 268 23.35 -27.21 16.89
CA ARG A 268 22.60 -26.22 16.10
C ARG A 268 21.07 -26.45 16.13
N CYS A 269 20.64 -27.72 16.12
CA CYS A 269 19.23 -28.06 16.25
C CYS A 269 18.69 -27.66 17.64
N ARG A 270 19.47 -27.87 18.73
CA ARG A 270 19.07 -27.43 20.08
C ARG A 270 18.95 -25.92 20.18
N ASP A 271 19.92 -25.19 19.62
CA ASP A 271 19.90 -23.71 19.62
C ASP A 271 18.70 -23.16 18.87
N PHE A 272 18.39 -23.72 17.69
CA PHE A 272 17.20 -23.36 16.93
C PHE A 272 15.91 -23.65 17.72
N LEU A 273 15.79 -24.83 18.32
CA LEU A 273 14.59 -25.22 19.10
C LEU A 273 14.39 -24.32 20.33
N ALA A 274 15.48 -23.94 21.01
CA ALA A 274 15.44 -23.01 22.14
C ALA A 274 14.95 -21.64 21.69
N GLN A 275 15.55 -21.08 20.63
CA GLN A 275 15.11 -19.79 20.07
C GLN A 275 13.65 -19.82 19.59
N LEU A 276 13.22 -20.90 18.94
CA LEU A 276 11.83 -21.05 18.52
C LEU A 276 10.88 -21.08 19.71
N GLN A 277 11.24 -21.81 20.79
CA GLN A 277 10.41 -21.88 21.99
C GLN A 277 10.31 -20.51 22.68
N ASP A 278 11.43 -19.79 22.82
CA ASP A 278 11.44 -18.43 23.38
C ASP A 278 10.53 -17.46 22.59
N LEU A 279 10.58 -17.53 21.24
CA LEU A 279 9.70 -16.68 20.40
C LEU A 279 8.23 -17.10 20.49
N ARG A 280 7.96 -18.38 20.68
CA ARG A 280 6.59 -18.88 20.91
C ARG A 280 6.04 -18.35 22.24
N ASP A 281 6.84 -18.47 23.31
CA ASP A 281 6.44 -17.97 24.63
C ASP A 281 6.27 -16.44 24.61
N PHE A 282 7.16 -15.73 23.90
CA PHE A 282 7.03 -14.29 23.67
C PHE A 282 5.75 -13.91 22.91
N SER A 283 5.38 -14.69 21.90
CA SER A 283 4.20 -14.41 21.08
C SER A 283 2.88 -14.50 21.82
N LEU A 284 2.83 -15.23 22.97
CA LEU A 284 1.62 -15.38 23.78
C LEU A 284 1.24 -14.09 24.54
N SER A 285 2.23 -13.25 24.83
CA SER A 285 2.03 -12.06 25.68
C SER A 285 2.32 -10.73 24.95
N HIS A 286 2.90 -10.78 23.74
CA HIS A 286 3.33 -9.60 23.01
C HIS A 286 2.60 -9.47 21.67
N ARG A 287 2.68 -8.28 21.10
CA ARG A 287 2.04 -7.95 19.81
C ARG A 287 2.80 -8.55 18.64
N ILE A 288 2.12 -8.69 17.51
CA ILE A 288 2.72 -9.19 16.27
C ILE A 288 3.84 -8.24 15.77
N SER A 289 3.64 -6.93 15.88
CA SER A 289 4.64 -5.92 15.56
C SER A 289 5.89 -6.06 16.46
N GLU A 290 5.73 -6.27 17.75
CA GLU A 290 6.83 -6.50 18.69
C GLU A 290 7.53 -7.83 18.41
N LEU A 291 6.78 -8.88 18.13
CA LEU A 291 7.33 -10.18 17.73
C LEU A 291 8.17 -10.06 16.45
N LEU A 292 7.66 -9.35 15.42
CA LEU A 292 8.39 -9.11 14.19
C LEU A 292 9.71 -8.38 14.45
N TRP A 293 9.65 -7.32 15.25
CA TRP A 293 10.85 -6.55 15.60
C TRP A 293 11.86 -7.38 16.38
N THR A 294 11.39 -8.17 17.36
CA THR A 294 12.23 -9.09 18.14
C THR A 294 12.89 -10.14 17.23
N ILE A 295 12.16 -10.66 16.24
CA ILE A 295 12.75 -11.56 15.26
C ILE A 295 13.87 -10.85 14.48
N TYR A 296 13.63 -9.63 13.99
CA TYR A 296 14.63 -8.87 13.24
C TYR A 296 15.91 -8.62 14.05
N GLU A 297 15.77 -8.20 15.31
CA GLU A 297 16.91 -7.93 16.20
C GLU A 297 17.68 -9.21 16.54
N ARG A 298 16.99 -10.26 17.00
CA ARG A 298 17.66 -11.49 17.43
C ARG A 298 18.36 -12.25 16.31
N THR A 299 17.85 -12.13 15.10
CA THR A 299 18.39 -12.82 13.92
C THR A 299 19.29 -11.95 13.05
N SER A 300 19.40 -10.65 13.33
CA SER A 300 20.06 -9.66 12.48
C SER A 300 19.59 -9.73 11.02
N PHE A 301 18.31 -10.09 10.82
CA PHE A 301 17.80 -10.36 9.47
C PHE A 301 17.69 -9.10 8.62
N LEU A 302 17.47 -7.93 9.23
CA LEU A 302 17.51 -6.64 8.52
C LEU A 302 18.90 -6.38 7.91
N GLU A 303 19.96 -6.65 8.65
CA GLU A 303 21.33 -6.48 8.22
C GLU A 303 21.69 -7.50 7.14
N ILE A 304 21.31 -8.76 7.34
CA ILE A 304 21.53 -9.84 6.38
C ILE A 304 20.89 -9.48 5.02
N VAL A 305 19.62 -9.09 4.99
CA VAL A 305 18.96 -8.77 3.72
C VAL A 305 19.48 -7.48 3.11
N THR A 306 19.94 -6.53 3.93
CA THR A 306 20.53 -5.26 3.45
C THR A 306 21.86 -5.51 2.70
N ALA A 307 22.62 -6.54 3.09
CA ALA A 307 23.84 -6.95 2.41
C ALA A 307 23.61 -7.75 1.11
N MET A 308 22.35 -8.15 0.82
CA MET A 308 22.01 -8.86 -0.42
C MET A 308 21.77 -7.91 -1.57
N THR A 309 21.75 -8.44 -2.80
CA THR A 309 21.30 -7.70 -3.99
C THR A 309 19.96 -7.04 -3.76
N ASN A 310 19.83 -5.75 -4.09
CA ASN A 310 18.64 -4.92 -3.78
C ASN A 310 18.35 -4.78 -2.26
N GLY A 311 19.39 -4.79 -1.44
CA GLY A 311 19.27 -4.87 0.01
C GLY A 311 18.43 -3.76 0.64
N GLN A 312 18.53 -2.51 0.15
CA GLN A 312 17.69 -1.41 0.66
C GLN A 312 16.20 -1.65 0.42
N GLN A 313 15.82 -2.18 -0.75
CA GLN A 313 14.43 -2.53 -1.04
C GLN A 313 13.94 -3.68 -0.14
N ARG A 314 14.79 -4.69 0.09
CA ARG A 314 14.47 -5.81 1.00
C ARG A 314 14.26 -5.33 2.43
N ARG A 315 15.14 -4.46 2.92
CA ARG A 315 14.99 -3.83 4.24
C ARG A 315 13.70 -3.04 4.32
N LEU A 316 13.38 -2.25 3.30
CA LEU A 316 12.15 -1.47 3.24
C LEU A 316 10.91 -2.39 3.25
N ASN A 317 10.98 -3.53 2.55
CA ASN A 317 9.91 -4.53 2.55
C ASN A 317 9.65 -5.07 3.97
N LEU A 318 10.68 -5.37 4.75
CA LEU A 318 10.55 -5.84 6.12
C LEU A 318 10.02 -4.75 7.06
N THR A 319 10.49 -3.51 6.91
CA THR A 319 9.97 -2.36 7.68
C THR A 319 8.48 -2.14 7.40
N ALA A 320 8.07 -2.23 6.13
CA ALA A 320 6.68 -2.12 5.75
C ALA A 320 5.81 -3.28 6.28
N LEU A 321 6.36 -4.48 6.48
CA LEU A 321 5.64 -5.58 7.14
C LEU A 321 5.35 -5.24 8.60
N TYR A 322 6.32 -4.66 9.30
CA TYR A 322 6.14 -4.18 10.67
C TYR A 322 5.04 -3.11 10.76
N GLU A 323 5.07 -2.10 9.88
CA GLU A 323 4.05 -1.05 9.85
C GLU A 323 2.64 -1.61 9.57
N ARG A 324 2.56 -2.59 8.66
CA ARG A 324 1.29 -3.26 8.32
C ARG A 324 0.76 -4.13 9.45
N ALA A 325 1.64 -4.81 10.17
CA ALA A 325 1.26 -5.54 11.37
C ALA A 325 0.73 -4.59 12.45
N SER A 326 1.40 -3.47 12.67
CA SER A 326 0.95 -2.42 13.60
C SER A 326 -0.41 -1.82 13.19
N ALA A 327 -0.63 -1.57 11.91
CA ALA A 327 -1.92 -1.10 11.40
C ALA A 327 -3.03 -2.16 11.55
N TYR A 328 -2.71 -3.44 11.34
CA TYR A 328 -3.64 -4.54 11.56
C TYR A 328 -4.07 -4.63 13.02
N GLU A 329 -3.13 -4.52 13.94
CA GLU A 329 -3.40 -4.50 15.39
C GLU A 329 -4.25 -3.30 15.82
N SER A 330 -3.98 -2.13 15.23
CA SER A 330 -4.76 -0.90 15.50
C SER A 330 -6.23 -1.05 15.07
N SER A 331 -6.53 -1.99 14.17
CA SER A 331 -7.90 -2.33 13.76
C SER A 331 -8.61 -3.30 14.73
N GLY A 332 -7.99 -3.62 15.88
CA GLY A 332 -8.56 -4.44 16.93
C GLY A 332 -8.23 -5.95 16.85
N PHE A 333 -7.46 -6.38 15.86
CA PHE A 333 -7.06 -7.79 15.73
C PHE A 333 -5.68 -8.01 16.36
N LYS A 334 -5.54 -8.97 17.28
CA LYS A 334 -4.30 -9.18 18.07
C LYS A 334 -3.68 -10.58 17.89
N ASP A 335 -4.36 -11.49 17.20
CA ASP A 335 -3.99 -12.90 17.11
C ASP A 335 -3.05 -13.17 15.94
N LEU A 336 -1.90 -13.82 16.20
CA LEU A 336 -0.91 -14.21 15.21
C LEU A 336 -1.50 -15.14 14.14
N TYR A 337 -2.30 -16.13 14.52
CA TYR A 337 -2.97 -17.03 13.58
C TYR A 337 -3.91 -16.29 12.63
N GLN A 338 -4.69 -15.33 13.17
CA GLN A 338 -5.59 -14.51 12.35
C GLN A 338 -4.81 -13.63 11.38
N PHE A 339 -3.68 -13.06 11.79
CA PHE A 339 -2.80 -12.29 10.92
C PHE A 339 -2.25 -13.14 9.78
N ILE A 340 -1.71 -14.32 10.08
CA ILE A 340 -1.19 -15.27 9.06
C ILE A 340 -2.30 -15.63 8.05
N ASN A 341 -3.50 -15.92 8.52
CA ASN A 341 -4.64 -16.24 7.66
C ASN A 341 -5.12 -15.04 6.85
N PHE A 342 -5.10 -13.84 7.40
CA PHE A 342 -5.42 -12.62 6.69
C PHE A 342 -4.49 -12.44 5.48
N ILE A 343 -3.17 -12.55 5.69
CA ILE A 343 -2.19 -12.47 4.62
C ILE A 343 -2.39 -13.60 3.58
N ALA A 344 -2.64 -14.83 4.05
CA ALA A 344 -2.89 -15.96 3.16
C ALA A 344 -4.13 -15.76 2.26
N ARG A 345 -5.21 -15.20 2.81
CA ARG A 345 -6.42 -14.84 2.06
C ARG A 345 -6.17 -13.74 1.04
N MET A 346 -5.39 -12.72 1.41
CA MET A 346 -5.00 -11.65 0.49
C MET A 346 -4.24 -12.21 -0.71
N ARG A 347 -3.25 -13.08 -0.46
CA ARG A 347 -2.49 -13.77 -1.52
C ARG A 347 -3.39 -14.61 -2.43
N LYS A 348 -4.27 -15.44 -1.85
CA LYS A 348 -5.19 -16.31 -2.60
C LYS A 348 -6.14 -15.52 -3.50
N ASN A 349 -6.58 -14.35 -3.07
CA ASN A 349 -7.50 -13.50 -3.80
C ASN A 349 -6.80 -12.55 -4.80
N GLN A 350 -5.53 -12.74 -5.06
CA GLN A 350 -4.69 -11.88 -5.92
C GLN A 350 -4.76 -10.38 -5.54
N LYS A 351 -5.04 -10.10 -4.28
CA LYS A 351 -5.02 -8.75 -3.70
C LYS A 351 -3.71 -8.49 -2.97
N ASP A 352 -2.60 -9.00 -3.53
CA ASP A 352 -1.28 -8.74 -2.94
C ASP A 352 -1.01 -7.23 -2.93
N LEU A 353 -0.32 -6.79 -1.91
CA LEU A 353 -0.05 -5.37 -1.70
C LEU A 353 1.13 -4.93 -2.59
N ALA A 354 1.13 -3.66 -2.97
CA ALA A 354 2.29 -3.06 -3.62
C ALA A 354 3.49 -3.02 -2.66
N GLN A 355 4.68 -3.22 -3.19
CA GLN A 355 5.90 -3.00 -2.43
C GLN A 355 6.04 -1.51 -2.09
N PRO A 356 6.61 -1.18 -0.93
CA PRO A 356 6.93 0.20 -0.61
C PRO A 356 7.99 0.75 -1.59
N ILE A 357 7.87 2.02 -1.92
CA ILE A 357 8.69 2.68 -2.94
C ILE A 357 9.88 3.39 -2.26
N LEU A 358 11.11 3.09 -2.70
CA LEU A 358 12.29 3.90 -2.37
C LEU A 358 12.20 5.23 -3.12
N SER A 359 11.92 6.32 -2.42
CA SER A 359 11.78 7.65 -3.02
C SER A 359 13.07 8.20 -3.63
N GLU A 360 14.23 7.75 -3.16
CA GLU A 360 15.55 8.24 -3.60
C GLU A 360 15.92 7.79 -5.02
N ASN A 361 15.45 6.61 -5.47
CA ASN A 361 15.73 6.10 -6.82
C ASN A 361 14.68 6.51 -7.87
N ALA A 362 13.61 7.17 -7.49
CA ALA A 362 12.55 7.56 -8.42
C ALA A 362 12.94 8.77 -9.32
N GLY A 363 13.99 9.52 -8.97
CA GLY A 363 14.34 10.77 -9.64
C GLY A 363 14.95 10.56 -11.04
N ASN A 364 15.98 9.74 -11.17
CA ASN A 364 16.67 9.48 -12.42
C ASN A 364 16.79 7.99 -12.73
N SER A 365 15.64 7.32 -12.89
CA SER A 365 15.55 5.92 -13.29
C SER A 365 14.50 5.72 -14.37
N VAL A 366 14.72 4.72 -15.24
CA VAL A 366 13.76 4.27 -16.24
C VAL A 366 12.50 3.76 -15.52
N LYS A 367 11.32 4.17 -15.95
CA LYS A 367 10.05 3.81 -15.32
C LYS A 367 9.40 2.64 -16.04
N LEU A 368 9.26 1.51 -15.34
CA LEU A 368 8.54 0.34 -15.83
C LEU A 368 7.12 0.33 -15.26
N MET A 369 6.12 0.22 -16.14
CA MET A 369 4.72 0.15 -15.72
C MET A 369 3.85 -0.55 -16.76
N THR A 370 2.65 -0.97 -16.35
CA THR A 370 1.67 -1.46 -17.29
C THR A 370 1.02 -0.33 -18.09
N ILE A 371 0.53 -0.64 -19.31
CA ILE A 371 -0.21 0.32 -20.12
C ILE A 371 -1.41 0.91 -19.34
N HIS A 372 -2.10 0.11 -18.54
CA HIS A 372 -3.20 0.58 -17.71
C HIS A 372 -2.75 1.60 -16.65
N ALA A 373 -1.62 1.36 -16.01
CA ALA A 373 -1.05 2.28 -15.01
C ALA A 373 -0.55 3.59 -15.65
N SER A 374 -0.16 3.56 -16.93
CA SER A 374 0.32 4.72 -17.66
C SER A 374 -0.79 5.68 -18.09
N LYS A 375 -2.07 5.28 -17.98
CA LYS A 375 -3.19 6.15 -18.39
C LYS A 375 -3.20 7.44 -17.56
N GLY A 376 -3.22 8.58 -18.25
CA GLY A 376 -3.13 9.91 -17.61
C GLY A 376 -1.70 10.41 -17.43
N LEU A 377 -0.69 9.55 -17.54
CA LEU A 377 0.73 9.93 -17.49
C LEU A 377 1.25 10.21 -18.92
N GLU A 378 2.43 10.85 -19.00
CA GLU A 378 3.12 11.16 -20.24
C GLU A 378 4.63 11.22 -20.02
N PHE A 379 5.41 10.75 -20.99
CA PHE A 379 6.87 10.65 -20.87
C PHE A 379 7.55 11.15 -22.15
N PRO A 380 8.74 11.77 -22.04
CA PRO A 380 9.52 12.19 -23.20
C PRO A 380 9.82 11.04 -24.17
N VAL A 381 10.28 9.91 -23.64
CA VAL A 381 10.63 8.71 -24.41
C VAL A 381 9.84 7.51 -23.87
N VAL A 382 9.18 6.77 -24.76
CA VAL A 382 8.37 5.60 -24.40
C VAL A 382 8.79 4.39 -25.22
N PHE A 383 9.08 3.30 -24.53
CA PHE A 383 9.22 1.96 -25.11
C PHE A 383 7.93 1.17 -24.90
N VAL A 384 7.44 0.50 -25.93
CA VAL A 384 6.31 -0.41 -25.84
C VAL A 384 6.78 -1.83 -26.13
N LEU A 385 6.71 -2.70 -25.12
CA LEU A 385 7.19 -4.10 -25.19
C LEU A 385 6.04 -5.08 -25.33
N GLY A 386 6.39 -6.30 -25.77
CA GLY A 386 5.45 -7.42 -25.83
C GLY A 386 4.48 -7.35 -26.99
N LEU A 387 4.91 -6.79 -28.12
CA LEU A 387 4.07 -6.69 -29.33
C LEU A 387 3.81 -8.05 -29.98
N GLU A 388 4.62 -9.05 -29.68
CA GLU A 388 4.48 -10.43 -30.17
C GLU A 388 3.64 -11.31 -29.23
N HIS A 389 3.31 -10.86 -28.03
CA HIS A 389 2.57 -11.68 -27.07
C HIS A 389 1.16 -11.93 -27.56
N ARG A 390 0.78 -13.20 -27.63
CA ARG A 390 -0.57 -13.58 -28.02
C ARG A 390 -1.59 -13.12 -26.96
N TYR A 391 -2.73 -12.65 -27.43
CA TYR A 391 -3.85 -12.34 -26.56
C TYR A 391 -4.42 -13.60 -25.96
N ASN A 392 -4.52 -13.65 -24.63
CA ASN A 392 -5.12 -14.76 -23.91
C ASN A 392 -6.60 -14.44 -23.57
N TYR A 393 -7.49 -14.61 -24.54
CA TYR A 393 -8.94 -14.45 -24.35
C TYR A 393 -9.69 -15.77 -24.39
N GLN A 394 -8.99 -16.91 -24.51
CA GLN A 394 -9.66 -18.23 -24.63
C GLN A 394 -10.56 -18.53 -23.42
N GLN A 395 -10.09 -18.20 -22.22
CA GLN A 395 -10.89 -18.39 -20.99
C GLN A 395 -12.23 -17.65 -21.03
N ASP A 396 -12.31 -16.53 -21.75
CA ASP A 396 -13.50 -15.71 -21.87
C ASP A 396 -14.53 -16.23 -22.88
N ILE A 397 -14.09 -17.03 -23.86
CA ILE A 397 -14.93 -17.48 -24.98
C ILE A 397 -15.08 -19.01 -25.11
N THR A 398 -14.32 -19.83 -24.36
CA THR A 398 -14.38 -21.29 -24.44
C THR A 398 -15.31 -21.94 -23.41
N GLY A 399 -15.91 -21.18 -22.50
CA GLY A 399 -16.82 -21.67 -21.48
C GLY A 399 -18.09 -22.32 -22.06
N SER A 400 -18.72 -23.17 -21.29
CA SER A 400 -20.01 -23.79 -21.62
C SER A 400 -21.16 -22.77 -21.67
N TYR A 401 -20.94 -21.56 -21.21
CA TYR A 401 -21.89 -20.45 -21.34
C TYR A 401 -21.14 -19.13 -21.56
N VAL A 402 -21.78 -18.22 -22.26
CA VAL A 402 -21.32 -16.83 -22.42
C VAL A 402 -22.46 -15.90 -22.03
N LEU A 403 -22.20 -14.99 -21.11
CA LEU A 403 -23.13 -13.95 -20.68
C LEU A 403 -22.61 -12.59 -21.16
N ASP A 404 -23.48 -11.85 -21.80
CA ASP A 404 -23.26 -10.44 -22.19
C ASP A 404 -24.53 -9.61 -21.96
N ALA A 405 -24.45 -8.28 -22.11
CA ALA A 405 -25.60 -7.38 -22.02
C ALA A 405 -26.74 -7.75 -23.00
N SER A 406 -26.41 -8.40 -24.12
CA SER A 406 -27.37 -8.85 -25.14
C SER A 406 -28.03 -10.19 -24.85
N GLY A 407 -27.59 -10.95 -23.83
CA GLY A 407 -28.22 -12.21 -23.43
C GLY A 407 -27.25 -13.29 -22.91
N LEU A 408 -27.78 -14.49 -22.81
CA LEU A 408 -27.10 -15.72 -22.36
C LEU A 408 -27.01 -16.72 -23.52
N GLY A 409 -25.80 -17.14 -23.85
CA GLY A 409 -25.52 -18.26 -24.74
C GLY A 409 -25.09 -19.49 -23.98
N LEU A 410 -25.59 -20.66 -24.37
CA LEU A 410 -25.31 -21.95 -23.74
C LEU A 410 -24.73 -22.95 -24.75
N SER A 411 -23.84 -23.81 -24.32
CA SER A 411 -23.40 -25.02 -25.00
C SER A 411 -24.12 -26.23 -24.39
N PHE A 412 -24.46 -27.21 -25.20
CA PHE A 412 -25.01 -28.50 -24.73
C PHE A 412 -23.95 -29.59 -24.87
N ALA A 413 -23.87 -30.45 -23.87
CA ALA A 413 -23.10 -31.67 -23.91
C ALA A 413 -24.05 -32.85 -24.22
N TYR A 414 -23.75 -33.61 -25.26
CA TYR A 414 -24.47 -34.81 -25.64
C TYR A 414 -23.61 -36.03 -25.38
N PRO A 415 -24.01 -36.93 -24.50
CA PRO A 415 -23.38 -38.23 -24.40
C PRO A 415 -23.76 -39.06 -25.63
N PHE A 416 -22.81 -39.48 -26.42
CA PHE A 416 -22.98 -40.34 -27.58
C PHE A 416 -21.93 -41.46 -27.53
N ASP A 417 -22.37 -42.68 -27.37
CA ASP A 417 -21.56 -43.86 -27.07
C ASP A 417 -20.57 -43.61 -25.88
N GLU A 418 -19.33 -43.71 -26.05
CA GLU A 418 -18.27 -43.48 -25.02
C GLU A 418 -17.66 -42.09 -25.04
N ALA A 419 -18.19 -41.20 -25.90
CA ALA A 419 -17.66 -39.82 -26.05
C ALA A 419 -18.71 -38.75 -25.71
N GLU A 420 -18.26 -37.65 -25.11
CA GLU A 420 -19.04 -36.45 -24.86
C GLU A 420 -18.84 -35.44 -26.01
N TYR A 421 -19.89 -35.18 -26.77
CA TYR A 421 -19.89 -34.15 -27.78
C TYR A 421 -20.48 -32.85 -27.26
N ARG A 422 -19.74 -31.77 -27.40
CA ARG A 422 -20.24 -30.41 -27.09
C ARG A 422 -20.64 -29.68 -28.34
N ALA A 423 -21.86 -29.14 -28.33
CA ALA A 423 -22.38 -28.30 -29.40
C ALA A 423 -22.82 -26.96 -28.84
N ASP A 424 -22.41 -25.91 -29.52
CA ASP A 424 -22.82 -24.55 -29.22
C ASP A 424 -24.19 -24.27 -29.84
N THR A 425 -25.09 -23.63 -29.09
CA THR A 425 -26.26 -23.02 -29.69
C THR A 425 -25.84 -21.87 -30.60
N LEU A 426 -26.70 -21.51 -31.57
CA LEU A 426 -26.46 -20.36 -32.44
C LEU A 426 -26.25 -19.07 -31.63
N ALA A 427 -27.03 -18.88 -30.55
CA ALA A 427 -26.89 -17.76 -29.64
C ALA A 427 -25.50 -17.77 -28.96
N ASN A 428 -25.01 -18.93 -28.50
CA ASN A 428 -23.69 -19.03 -27.89
C ASN A 428 -22.55 -18.74 -28.89
N ALA A 429 -22.64 -19.30 -30.10
CA ALA A 429 -21.67 -19.04 -31.13
C ALA A 429 -21.62 -17.55 -31.53
N TRP A 430 -22.78 -16.92 -31.65
CA TRP A 430 -22.85 -15.48 -31.94
C TRP A 430 -22.28 -14.64 -30.81
N LEU A 431 -22.64 -14.93 -29.54
CA LEU A 431 -22.12 -14.21 -28.39
C LEU A 431 -20.61 -14.38 -28.21
N LYS A 432 -20.04 -15.55 -28.51
CA LYS A 432 -18.60 -15.79 -28.55
C LYS A 432 -17.90 -14.87 -29.55
N ILE A 433 -18.44 -14.75 -30.75
CA ILE A 433 -17.92 -13.85 -31.79
C ILE A 433 -18.01 -12.39 -31.34
N ALA A 434 -19.18 -11.96 -30.86
CA ALA A 434 -19.40 -10.59 -30.40
C ALA A 434 -18.48 -10.24 -29.21
N LYS A 435 -18.30 -11.17 -28.26
CA LYS A 435 -17.38 -10.99 -27.12
C LYS A 435 -15.93 -10.91 -27.58
N LYS A 436 -15.50 -11.76 -28.50
CA LYS A 436 -14.16 -11.68 -29.11
C LYS A 436 -13.93 -10.32 -29.77
N GLN A 437 -14.90 -9.81 -30.51
CA GLN A 437 -14.79 -8.47 -31.12
C GLN A 437 -14.59 -7.40 -30.07
N LYS A 438 -15.42 -7.37 -29.00
CA LYS A 438 -15.28 -6.41 -27.89
C LYS A 438 -13.92 -6.46 -27.23
N LEU A 439 -13.38 -7.68 -27.00
CA LEU A 439 -12.03 -7.86 -26.42
C LEU A 439 -10.95 -7.30 -27.35
N LEU A 440 -11.02 -7.58 -28.64
CA LEU A 440 -10.05 -7.05 -29.62
C LEU A 440 -10.18 -5.52 -29.79
N GLU A 441 -11.37 -4.96 -29.73
CA GLU A 441 -11.58 -3.50 -29.69
C GLU A 441 -10.96 -2.87 -28.43
N GLU A 442 -11.03 -3.54 -27.30
CA GLU A 442 -10.37 -3.08 -26.06
C GLU A 442 -8.85 -3.14 -26.18
N GLU A 443 -8.29 -4.22 -26.77
CA GLU A 443 -6.83 -4.31 -27.02
C GLU A 443 -6.37 -3.22 -28.01
N ALA A 444 -7.15 -2.91 -29.03
CA ALA A 444 -6.86 -1.80 -29.95
C ALA A 444 -6.86 -0.43 -29.23
N ARG A 445 -7.81 -0.20 -28.31
CA ARG A 445 -7.83 1.01 -27.49
C ARG A 445 -6.67 1.04 -26.48
N LEU A 446 -6.30 -0.12 -25.92
CA LEU A 446 -5.15 -0.23 -25.03
C LEU A 446 -3.85 0.14 -25.76
N LEU A 447 -3.69 -0.36 -26.99
CA LEU A 447 -2.57 0.00 -27.85
C LEU A 447 -2.57 1.52 -28.14
N TYR A 448 -3.73 2.12 -28.43
CA TYR A 448 -3.84 3.58 -28.61
C TYR A 448 -3.36 4.34 -27.36
N VAL A 449 -3.76 3.90 -26.19
CA VAL A 449 -3.29 4.50 -24.93
C VAL A 449 -1.78 4.39 -24.83
N ALA A 450 -1.19 3.23 -25.09
CA ALA A 450 0.26 3.02 -25.01
C ALA A 450 1.03 3.99 -25.92
N LEU A 451 0.64 4.06 -27.20
CA LEU A 451 1.33 4.86 -28.20
C LEU A 451 1.20 6.38 -27.95
N THR A 452 0.08 6.81 -27.36
CA THR A 452 -0.16 8.22 -27.02
C THR A 452 0.47 8.67 -25.69
N ARG A 453 1.27 7.82 -25.02
CA ARG A 453 2.01 8.23 -23.81
C ARG A 453 3.30 8.97 -24.15
N ALA A 454 3.83 8.76 -25.34
CA ALA A 454 5.05 9.39 -25.80
C ALA A 454 4.85 10.88 -26.12
N LYS A 455 5.75 11.72 -25.61
CA LYS A 455 5.80 13.15 -25.96
C LYS A 455 6.67 13.40 -27.18
N GLN A 456 7.88 12.85 -27.19
CA GLN A 456 8.86 13.24 -28.19
C GLN A 456 9.42 12.04 -28.96
N LYS A 457 9.58 10.89 -28.31
CA LYS A 457 10.08 9.69 -28.96
C LYS A 457 9.29 8.46 -28.56
N LEU A 458 8.83 7.72 -29.56
CA LEU A 458 8.15 6.44 -29.40
C LEU A 458 9.02 5.33 -30.00
N ILE A 459 9.21 4.25 -29.27
CA ILE A 459 9.98 3.08 -29.69
C ILE A 459 9.12 1.84 -29.47
N LEU A 460 8.78 1.17 -30.56
CA LEU A 460 8.04 -0.08 -30.58
C LEU A 460 9.04 -1.23 -30.64
N VAL A 461 8.99 -2.14 -29.69
CA VAL A 461 9.95 -3.25 -29.60
C VAL A 461 9.29 -4.54 -30.11
N ALA A 462 9.89 -5.17 -31.09
CA ALA A 462 9.33 -6.35 -31.73
C ALA A 462 10.40 -7.41 -32.01
N ASN A 463 10.08 -8.66 -31.70
CA ASN A 463 10.84 -9.83 -32.16
C ASN A 463 10.11 -10.44 -33.35
N ILE A 464 10.64 -10.23 -34.55
CA ILE A 464 9.97 -10.59 -35.78
C ILE A 464 10.39 -11.99 -36.21
N LYS A 465 9.47 -12.93 -36.16
CA LYS A 465 9.65 -14.27 -36.70
C LYS A 465 9.52 -14.24 -38.20
N LEU A 466 10.59 -14.52 -38.88
CA LEU A 466 10.56 -14.68 -40.33
C LEU A 466 10.07 -16.09 -40.71
N PRO A 467 9.03 -16.20 -41.57
CA PRO A 467 8.63 -17.49 -42.11
C PRO A 467 9.79 -18.12 -42.90
N ALA A 468 9.89 -19.46 -42.86
CA ALA A 468 10.94 -20.18 -43.61
C ALA A 468 11.01 -19.69 -45.07
N ARG A 469 12.20 -19.28 -45.51
CA ARG A 469 12.50 -18.77 -46.89
C ARG A 469 11.88 -17.39 -47.21
N THR A 470 11.48 -16.61 -46.25
CA THR A 470 10.97 -15.25 -46.40
C THR A 470 11.89 -14.30 -45.63
N ASP A 471 12.31 -13.21 -46.29
CA ASP A 471 13.00 -12.11 -45.65
C ASP A 471 12.01 -11.05 -45.13
N LEU A 472 12.52 -10.05 -44.41
CA LEU A 472 11.68 -8.97 -43.88
C LEU A 472 10.90 -8.24 -44.98
N ALA A 473 11.53 -8.01 -46.15
CA ALA A 473 10.86 -7.33 -47.28
C ALA A 473 9.66 -8.14 -47.79
N GLY A 474 9.79 -9.47 -47.92
CA GLY A 474 8.68 -10.34 -48.30
C GLY A 474 7.56 -10.39 -47.24
N LEU A 475 7.90 -10.28 -45.94
CA LEU A 475 6.92 -10.18 -44.88
C LEU A 475 6.18 -8.83 -44.91
N GLU A 476 6.89 -7.73 -45.14
CA GLU A 476 6.31 -6.39 -45.28
C GLU A 476 5.37 -6.31 -46.47
N GLU A 477 5.74 -6.93 -47.61
CA GLU A 477 4.86 -7.01 -48.81
C GLU A 477 3.57 -7.77 -48.48
N LYS A 478 3.65 -8.84 -47.71
CA LYS A 478 2.48 -9.57 -47.24
C LYS A 478 1.60 -8.69 -46.37
N TRP A 479 2.16 -7.99 -45.41
CA TRP A 479 1.42 -7.08 -44.52
C TRP A 479 0.77 -5.93 -45.29
N ALA A 480 1.47 -5.39 -46.27
CA ALA A 480 0.95 -4.32 -47.13
C ALA A 480 -0.27 -4.76 -47.96
N LYS A 481 -0.32 -6.03 -48.37
CA LYS A 481 -1.46 -6.61 -49.09
C LYS A 481 -2.71 -6.82 -48.25
N GLU A 482 -2.56 -6.94 -46.91
CA GLU A 482 -3.69 -7.12 -46.01
C GLU A 482 -4.57 -5.87 -45.87
N ILE A 483 -4.08 -4.70 -46.31
CA ILE A 483 -4.85 -3.45 -46.25
C ILE A 483 -5.58 -3.22 -47.57
N SER A 484 -6.87 -3.49 -47.58
CA SER A 484 -7.75 -3.13 -48.70
C SER A 484 -8.25 -1.68 -48.53
N ALA A 485 -8.13 -0.90 -49.59
CA ALA A 485 -8.59 0.50 -49.63
C ALA A 485 -8.12 1.37 -48.44
N GLY A 486 -6.96 1.10 -47.89
CA GLY A 486 -6.37 1.86 -46.80
C GLY A 486 -6.81 1.45 -45.40
N ARG A 487 -7.67 0.44 -45.27
CA ARG A 487 -8.20 -0.03 -43.99
C ARG A 487 -8.18 -1.56 -43.89
N LEU A 488 -7.98 -2.07 -42.67
CA LEU A 488 -8.20 -3.48 -42.36
C LEU A 488 -9.69 -3.80 -42.40
N THR A 489 -10.05 -4.92 -43.04
CA THR A 489 -11.43 -5.42 -42.98
C THR A 489 -11.79 -5.92 -41.58
N LEU A 490 -13.07 -5.98 -41.24
CA LEU A 490 -13.52 -6.54 -39.95
C LEU A 490 -13.04 -7.99 -39.77
N LEU A 491 -13.05 -8.78 -40.87
CA LEU A 491 -12.58 -10.17 -40.82
C LEU A 491 -11.08 -10.27 -40.50
N ASP A 492 -10.26 -9.37 -41.06
CA ASP A 492 -8.83 -9.35 -40.78
C ASP A 492 -8.56 -8.92 -39.31
N LYS A 493 -9.30 -7.93 -38.81
CA LYS A 493 -9.24 -7.51 -37.41
C LYS A 493 -9.64 -8.65 -36.47
N MET A 494 -10.62 -9.48 -36.84
CA MET A 494 -11.05 -10.64 -36.07
C MET A 494 -10.05 -11.82 -36.06
N LYS A 495 -9.11 -11.85 -37.02
CA LYS A 495 -8.02 -12.86 -37.07
C LYS A 495 -6.80 -12.49 -36.22
N VAL A 496 -6.71 -11.24 -35.78
CA VAL A 496 -5.59 -10.73 -34.99
C VAL A 496 -5.40 -11.57 -33.71
N ALA A 497 -4.17 -11.99 -33.48
CA ALA A 497 -3.79 -12.80 -32.31
C ALA A 497 -2.85 -12.08 -31.36
N LYS A 498 -2.18 -11.02 -31.79
CA LYS A 498 -1.16 -10.28 -31.04
C LYS A 498 -1.13 -8.80 -31.44
N PRO A 499 -0.59 -7.89 -30.61
CA PRO A 499 -0.52 -6.46 -30.90
C PRO A 499 0.18 -6.14 -32.23
N LEU A 500 1.24 -6.87 -32.57
CA LEU A 500 1.97 -6.67 -33.82
C LEU A 500 1.09 -6.86 -35.06
N ASP A 501 0.11 -7.77 -35.02
CA ASP A 501 -0.82 -7.99 -36.17
C ASP A 501 -1.69 -6.77 -36.44
N PHE A 502 -1.98 -5.93 -35.45
CA PHE A 502 -2.65 -4.64 -35.66
C PHE A 502 -1.73 -3.58 -36.27
N LEU A 503 -0.45 -3.62 -35.94
CA LEU A 503 0.53 -2.60 -36.32
C LEU A 503 1.15 -2.89 -37.69
N ALA A 504 1.47 -4.14 -37.97
CA ALA A 504 2.27 -4.57 -39.09
C ALA A 504 1.75 -4.06 -40.42
N PRO A 505 0.43 -4.11 -40.72
CA PRO A 505 -0.07 -3.62 -42.02
C PRO A 505 0.13 -2.11 -42.22
N ALA A 506 0.07 -1.32 -41.11
CA ALA A 506 0.34 0.11 -41.17
C ALA A 506 1.83 0.40 -41.29
N LEU A 507 2.64 -0.36 -40.55
CA LEU A 507 4.11 -0.23 -40.55
C LEU A 507 4.70 -0.55 -41.92
N ALA A 508 4.17 -1.53 -42.63
CA ALA A 508 4.61 -1.89 -43.98
C ALA A 508 4.48 -0.77 -45.03
N ARG A 509 3.69 0.24 -44.73
CA ARG A 509 3.53 1.44 -45.61
C ARG A 509 4.56 2.52 -45.34
N ALA A 510 5.21 2.51 -44.17
CA ALA A 510 6.04 3.62 -43.69
C ALA A 510 7.53 3.29 -43.84
N LYS A 511 8.04 3.12 -45.02
CA LYS A 511 9.37 2.52 -45.24
C LYS A 511 10.56 3.43 -44.99
N GLN A 512 11.27 3.18 -43.89
CA GLN A 512 12.73 3.39 -43.82
C GLN A 512 13.32 2.31 -42.95
N VAL A 513 14.37 1.63 -43.38
CA VAL A 513 15.09 0.63 -42.58
C VAL A 513 16.52 1.13 -42.35
N LYS A 514 16.97 1.18 -41.11
CA LYS A 514 18.35 1.49 -40.74
C LYS A 514 18.86 0.52 -39.68
N ARG A 515 20.19 0.40 -39.56
CA ARG A 515 20.81 -0.31 -38.46
C ARG A 515 20.89 0.59 -37.20
N LEU A 516 20.92 -0.02 -36.02
CA LEU A 516 21.12 0.70 -34.82
C LEU A 516 22.47 1.48 -34.89
N GLY A 517 22.38 2.80 -34.79
CA GLY A 517 23.55 3.69 -34.87
C GLY A 517 23.88 4.29 -36.24
N GLU A 518 23.20 3.90 -37.28
CA GLU A 518 23.33 4.56 -38.60
C GLU A 518 22.40 5.78 -38.68
N LYS A 519 22.89 6.84 -39.35
CA LYS A 519 21.99 7.94 -39.73
C LYS A 519 21.01 7.45 -40.80
N ALA A 520 19.76 7.89 -40.73
CA ALA A 520 18.74 7.50 -41.69
C ALA A 520 19.23 7.75 -43.11
N VAL A 521 19.16 6.74 -43.97
CA VAL A 521 19.40 6.91 -45.39
C VAL A 521 18.14 7.52 -46.01
N SER A 522 18.27 8.76 -46.45
CA SER A 522 17.17 9.52 -47.06
C SER A 522 16.95 9.10 -48.52
N ASP A 523 16.53 7.87 -48.74
CA ASP A 523 16.12 7.41 -50.08
C ASP A 523 14.77 6.73 -50.06
N LEU A 524 13.72 7.51 -49.75
CA LEU A 524 12.35 7.11 -50.10
C LEU A 524 11.58 8.32 -50.55
N ALA A 525 11.67 8.52 -51.89
CA ALA A 525 10.68 9.30 -52.60
C ALA A 525 9.32 8.62 -52.45
N THR A 526 8.35 9.45 -52.30
CA THR A 526 6.95 9.31 -52.53
C THR A 526 6.04 8.88 -51.41
N GLY A 527 5.47 9.90 -50.76
CA GLY A 527 4.04 9.95 -50.55
C GLY A 527 3.57 9.28 -49.27
N GLN A 528 3.52 9.99 -48.34
CA GLN A 528 3.11 10.05 -46.92
C GLN A 528 4.32 9.90 -46.02
N GLU A 529 4.77 11.01 -45.60
CA GLU A 529 5.84 11.21 -44.64
C GLU A 529 5.53 10.47 -43.33
N GLY A 530 5.77 9.18 -43.34
CA GLY A 530 5.76 8.36 -42.15
C GLY A 530 7.06 8.58 -41.39
N SER A 531 6.99 9.20 -40.26
CA SER A 531 8.07 9.33 -39.28
C SER A 531 8.41 7.98 -38.62
N LEU A 532 8.11 6.85 -39.25
CA LEU A 532 8.37 5.49 -38.79
C LEU A 532 9.62 4.93 -39.47
N VAL A 533 10.57 4.44 -38.62
CA VAL A 533 11.81 3.84 -39.08
C VAL A 533 11.98 2.47 -38.44
N PHE A 534 12.24 1.45 -39.23
CA PHE A 534 12.64 0.14 -38.73
C PHE A 534 14.12 0.16 -38.37
N VAL A 535 14.42 -0.14 -37.10
CA VAL A 535 15.79 -0.18 -36.61
C VAL A 535 16.15 -1.62 -36.30
N HIS A 536 17.03 -2.20 -37.11
CA HIS A 536 17.49 -3.57 -36.93
C HIS A 536 18.50 -3.66 -35.80
N PHE A 537 18.31 -4.61 -34.90
CA PHE A 537 19.21 -4.96 -33.81
C PHE A 537 19.92 -6.28 -34.15
N ASP A 538 21.26 -6.25 -34.23
CA ASP A 538 22.10 -7.42 -34.39
C ASP A 538 22.65 -7.85 -33.02
N PRO A 539 22.18 -8.98 -32.41
CA PRO A 539 22.61 -9.41 -31.08
C PRO A 539 24.12 -9.61 -30.93
N LYS A 540 24.85 -9.76 -32.04
CA LYS A 540 26.31 -9.94 -32.02
C LYS A 540 27.07 -8.63 -32.05
N LYS A 541 26.50 -7.56 -32.60
CA LYS A 541 27.17 -6.28 -32.78
C LYS A 541 26.66 -5.20 -31.84
N ASP A 542 25.36 -5.25 -31.53
CA ASP A 542 24.66 -4.23 -30.78
C ASP A 542 24.45 -4.62 -29.31
N GLN A 543 25.38 -5.38 -28.72
CA GLN A 543 25.28 -5.85 -27.34
C GLN A 543 25.23 -4.68 -26.36
N ALA A 544 24.36 -4.79 -25.35
CA ALA A 544 24.37 -3.91 -24.19
C ALA A 544 25.70 -4.01 -23.45
N GLN A 545 26.26 -2.87 -23.04
CA GLN A 545 27.49 -2.82 -22.30
C GLN A 545 27.26 -3.20 -20.84
N LEU A 546 28.01 -4.19 -20.36
CA LEU A 546 28.07 -4.48 -18.93
C LEU A 546 28.84 -3.35 -18.23
N PRO A 547 28.47 -3.00 -17.00
CA PRO A 547 29.27 -2.06 -16.21
C PRO A 547 30.69 -2.61 -16.06
N ASP A 548 31.69 -1.77 -16.32
CA ASP A 548 33.09 -2.14 -16.15
C ASP A 548 33.33 -2.63 -14.71
N SER A 549 33.70 -3.90 -14.57
CA SER A 549 33.99 -4.50 -13.25
C SER A 549 35.21 -3.84 -12.55
N GLU A 550 36.01 -3.10 -13.30
CA GLU A 550 37.15 -2.33 -12.76
C GLU A 550 36.74 -0.99 -12.14
N ALA A 551 35.61 -0.39 -12.55
CA ALA A 551 35.15 0.87 -11.99
C ALA A 551 34.61 0.74 -10.54
N VAL A 552 34.22 -0.46 -10.11
CA VAL A 552 33.78 -0.74 -8.73
C VAL A 552 34.99 -1.00 -7.81
N ALA A 553 36.12 -1.46 -8.38
CA ALA A 553 37.32 -1.74 -7.60
C ALA A 553 38.31 -0.53 -7.55
N ALA A 554 38.16 0.44 -8.43
CA ALA A 554 39.10 1.59 -8.55
C ALA A 554 38.70 2.83 -7.75
N SER A 555 37.65 2.76 -6.92
CA SER A 555 37.29 3.88 -6.01
C SER A 555 38.22 4.04 -4.79
N GLY A 556 39.44 3.58 -4.93
CA GLY A 556 40.53 3.86 -3.97
C GLY A 556 41.40 5.09 -4.33
N ALA A 557 40.99 5.90 -5.32
CA ALA A 557 41.76 7.04 -5.77
C ALA A 557 41.04 8.35 -5.43
N ASP A 558 41.74 9.17 -4.68
CA ASP A 558 41.57 10.62 -4.40
C ASP A 558 40.09 11.10 -4.42
N LEU A 559 39.49 11.09 -3.23
CA LEU A 559 38.18 11.72 -2.95
C LEU A 559 38.26 13.20 -3.36
N THR A 560 37.29 13.68 -4.10
CA THR A 560 37.09 15.12 -4.35
C THR A 560 36.87 15.85 -3.02
N GLU A 561 37.11 17.17 -2.96
CA GLU A 561 36.90 17.97 -1.74
C GLU A 561 35.47 17.82 -1.20
N ASP A 562 34.47 17.65 -2.08
CA ASP A 562 33.08 17.45 -1.70
C ASP A 562 32.85 16.05 -1.10
N GLU A 563 33.45 15.01 -1.65
CA GLU A 563 33.40 13.65 -1.13
C GLU A 563 34.13 13.52 0.20
N ALA A 564 35.26 14.20 0.36
CA ALA A 564 35.97 14.26 1.64
C ALA A 564 35.13 14.98 2.72
N ALA A 565 34.35 16.00 2.35
CA ALA A 565 33.43 16.68 3.26
C ALA A 565 32.28 15.76 3.69
N VAL A 566 31.71 14.97 2.76
CA VAL A 566 30.70 13.97 3.03
C VAL A 566 31.22 12.85 3.93
N PHE A 567 32.47 12.36 3.68
CA PHE A 567 33.09 11.35 4.53
C PHE A 567 33.32 11.86 5.96
N LYS A 568 33.78 13.13 6.11
CA LYS A 568 33.98 13.76 7.41
C LYS A 568 32.65 13.97 8.16
N GLN A 569 31.57 14.15 7.43
CA GLN A 569 30.22 14.25 7.98
C GLN A 569 29.68 12.87 8.37
N ALA A 570 29.97 11.85 7.58
CA ALA A 570 29.65 10.44 7.89
C ALA A 570 30.42 9.93 9.12
N GLU A 571 31.70 10.29 9.26
CA GLU A 571 32.54 9.98 10.42
C GLU A 571 31.99 10.65 11.70
N LYS A 572 31.53 11.90 11.61
CA LYS A 572 30.82 12.57 12.72
C LYS A 572 29.52 11.86 13.09
N LEU A 573 28.75 11.44 12.12
CA LEU A 573 27.51 10.67 12.34
C LEU A 573 27.81 9.28 12.94
N TYR A 574 28.86 8.63 12.48
CA TYR A 574 29.30 7.35 13.04
C TYR A 574 29.78 7.51 14.51
N THR A 575 30.60 8.54 14.79
CA THR A 575 31.03 8.86 16.15
C THR A 575 29.85 9.21 17.06
N PHE A 576 28.87 9.94 16.52
CA PHE A 576 27.62 10.25 17.23
C PHE A 576 26.80 8.98 17.51
N SER A 577 26.71 8.04 16.57
CA SER A 577 26.01 6.76 16.75
C SER A 577 26.66 5.86 17.79
N GLN A 578 27.99 5.93 17.96
CA GLN A 578 28.73 5.17 18.98
C GLN A 578 28.59 5.77 20.39
N GLY A 579 28.34 7.07 20.48
CA GLY A 579 28.19 7.81 21.74
C GLY A 579 26.87 7.59 22.48
N GLY A 580 25.92 6.88 21.88
CA GLY A 580 24.56 6.75 22.36
C GLY A 580 23.72 8.02 22.15
N TYR A 581 22.41 7.88 22.04
CA TYR A 581 21.50 9.02 21.90
C TYR A 581 21.40 9.77 23.25
N PRO A 582 21.77 11.07 23.31
CA PRO A 582 21.85 11.80 24.59
C PRO A 582 20.48 11.98 25.28
N TYR A 583 19.39 11.76 24.56
CA TYR A 583 18.03 11.89 25.06
C TYR A 583 17.27 10.57 24.96
N LEU A 584 17.89 9.45 25.32
CA LEU A 584 17.31 8.11 25.21
C LEU A 584 15.98 8.03 25.96
N ASP A 585 15.88 8.66 27.12
CA ASP A 585 14.67 8.68 27.95
C ASP A 585 13.51 9.41 27.24
N ALA A 586 13.79 10.49 26.51
CA ALA A 586 12.79 11.18 25.70
C ALA A 586 12.25 10.32 24.53
N SER A 587 13.06 9.39 24.01
CA SER A 587 12.61 8.46 22.97
C SER A 587 11.69 7.35 23.49
N ARG A 588 11.68 7.13 24.82
CA ARG A 588 10.88 6.09 25.49
C ARG A 588 9.55 6.59 26.02
N THR A 589 9.30 7.89 25.96
CA THR A 589 8.05 8.52 26.43
C THR A 589 7.40 9.34 25.32
N THR A 590 6.12 9.67 25.48
CA THR A 590 5.39 10.52 24.55
C THR A 590 5.29 11.95 25.08
N ALA A 591 5.32 12.93 24.18
CA ALA A 591 5.12 14.35 24.53
C ALA A 591 3.68 14.68 24.95
N TYR A 592 2.75 13.76 24.80
CA TYR A 592 1.33 13.88 25.12
C TYR A 592 0.89 12.69 25.96
N GLN A 593 0.41 12.91 27.19
CA GLN A 593 0.04 11.86 28.12
C GLN A 593 -1.28 12.15 28.83
N ALA A 594 -2.11 11.12 28.96
CA ALA A 594 -3.32 11.21 29.78
C ALA A 594 -3.00 10.87 31.25
N VAL A 595 -3.70 11.51 32.18
CA VAL A 595 -3.58 11.21 33.62
C VAL A 595 -3.80 9.72 33.90
N SER A 596 -4.73 9.09 33.19
CA SER A 596 -5.00 7.65 33.29
C SER A 596 -3.83 6.76 32.82
N GLU A 597 -2.99 7.25 31.92
CA GLU A 597 -1.76 6.56 31.47
C GLU A 597 -0.65 6.71 32.52
N ILE A 598 -0.47 7.92 33.04
CA ILE A 598 0.46 8.20 34.12
C ILE A 598 0.07 7.38 35.38
N LYS A 599 -1.22 7.29 35.67
CA LYS A 599 -1.76 6.52 36.80
C LYS A 599 -1.44 5.02 36.75
N LYS A 600 -1.35 4.42 35.57
CA LYS A 600 -0.95 3.01 35.42
C LYS A 600 0.51 2.77 35.80
N VAL A 601 1.36 3.79 35.70
CA VAL A 601 2.76 3.75 36.13
C VAL A 601 2.88 3.80 37.64
N PHE A 602 1.94 4.46 38.31
CA PHE A 602 1.87 4.56 39.80
C PHE A 602 1.07 3.44 40.45
N GLY A 603 0.69 2.39 39.74
CA GLY A 603 -0.25 1.35 40.20
C GLY A 603 0.26 0.41 41.29
N ASP A 604 1.54 0.47 41.69
CA ASP A 604 2.08 -0.15 42.91
C ASP A 604 2.30 0.94 43.98
N PRO A 605 2.09 0.64 45.25
CA PRO A 605 2.22 1.61 46.35
C PRO A 605 3.70 1.95 46.52
N ILE A 606 4.17 2.96 45.81
CA ILE A 606 5.49 3.54 45.98
C ILE A 606 5.34 4.95 46.52
N GLU A 607 6.09 5.16 47.53
CA GLU A 607 6.12 6.31 48.41
C GLU A 607 6.34 7.66 47.68
N ASP A 608 5.54 8.59 48.10
CA ASP A 608 5.74 10.01 48.37
C ASP A 608 5.96 11.02 47.23
N GLU A 609 6.30 10.76 45.99
CA GLU A 609 6.39 11.84 44.95
C GLU A 609 6.06 11.35 43.55
N LEU A 610 5.43 12.23 42.72
CA LEU A 610 5.29 12.05 41.30
C LEU A 610 6.61 11.71 40.60
N ALA A 611 7.73 12.09 41.16
CA ALA A 611 9.08 11.86 40.69
C ALA A 611 9.66 10.47 40.99
N ASP A 612 8.94 9.58 41.69
CA ASP A 612 9.46 8.26 42.08
C ASP A 612 9.20 7.13 41.05
N SER A 613 8.49 7.40 39.95
CA SER A 613 8.31 6.42 38.90
C SER A 613 9.56 6.30 38.01
N HIS A 614 10.03 5.06 37.81
CA HIS A 614 11.17 4.77 36.92
C HIS A 614 10.75 4.70 35.46
N ILE A 615 11.60 5.17 34.54
CA ILE A 615 11.34 5.10 33.08
C ILE A 615 11.17 3.66 32.58
N SER A 616 11.81 2.69 33.24
CA SER A 616 11.62 1.26 32.93
C SER A 616 10.18 0.79 33.12
N GLU A 617 9.44 1.41 34.04
CA GLU A 617 8.01 1.11 34.27
C GLU A 617 7.10 1.72 33.21
N LEU A 618 7.51 2.84 32.60
CA LEU A 618 6.83 3.42 31.44
C LEU A 618 6.81 2.49 30.24
N GLN A 619 7.86 1.70 30.03
CA GLN A 619 7.89 0.71 28.95
C GLN A 619 6.85 -0.38 29.16
N SER A 620 6.53 -0.72 30.40
CA SER A 620 5.47 -1.69 30.73
C SER A 620 4.07 -1.08 30.70
N ALA A 621 3.94 0.24 30.92
CA ALA A 621 2.69 0.99 30.88
C ALA A 621 2.35 1.58 29.50
N ASN A 622 3.22 1.37 28.51
CA ASN A 622 2.99 1.86 27.15
C ASN A 622 1.65 1.30 26.61
N ARG A 623 0.89 2.11 25.88
CA ARG A 623 -0.43 1.81 25.25
C ARG A 623 -0.55 0.43 24.65
N TYR A 624 0.57 -0.19 24.40
CA TYR A 624 0.75 -1.43 23.66
C TYR A 624 0.92 -2.66 24.57
N LEU A 625 1.04 -2.48 25.88
CA LEU A 625 1.26 -3.55 26.86
C LEU A 625 0.08 -3.68 27.84
N GLN A 626 -1.14 -3.81 27.34
CA GLN A 626 -2.24 -4.25 28.20
C GLN A 626 -2.06 -5.74 28.50
N PRO A 627 -2.16 -6.18 29.76
CA PRO A 627 -2.26 -7.59 30.09
C PRO A 627 -3.42 -8.18 29.27
N ILE A 628 -3.15 -9.29 28.60
CA ILE A 628 -4.22 -10.07 27.98
C ILE A 628 -5.04 -10.63 29.11
N ASP A 629 -6.29 -10.20 29.27
CA ASP A 629 -7.24 -10.92 30.10
C ASP A 629 -7.30 -12.34 29.55
N THR A 630 -6.91 -13.29 30.41
CA THR A 630 -6.69 -14.69 30.06
C THR A 630 -7.95 -15.45 29.69
N GLU A 631 -9.11 -14.80 29.75
CA GLU A 631 -10.40 -15.40 29.42
C GLU A 631 -11.14 -14.57 28.35
N PRO A 632 -11.59 -15.19 27.26
CA PRO A 632 -12.33 -14.50 26.20
C PRO A 632 -13.66 -13.92 26.71
N ASP A 633 -13.98 -12.68 26.38
CA ASP A 633 -15.20 -11.96 26.76
C ASP A 633 -16.52 -12.70 26.49
N PHE A 634 -16.53 -13.68 25.58
CA PHE A 634 -17.72 -14.49 25.30
C PHE A 634 -18.06 -15.53 26.36
N LEU A 635 -17.15 -15.79 27.32
CA LEU A 635 -17.42 -16.69 28.46
C LEU A 635 -18.15 -15.96 29.58
N PHE A 636 -18.14 -14.64 29.58
CA PHE A 636 -18.86 -13.81 30.55
C PHE A 636 -20.12 -13.22 29.90
N GLN A 637 -21.11 -14.06 29.70
CA GLN A 637 -22.44 -13.56 29.34
C GLN A 637 -22.99 -12.75 30.51
N ASN A 638 -23.06 -11.40 30.34
CA ASN A 638 -23.83 -10.45 31.16
C ASN A 638 -23.29 -10.09 32.54
N THR A 639 -22.01 -10.04 32.83
CA THR A 639 -21.52 -9.40 34.05
C THR A 639 -21.01 -7.98 33.75
N VAL A 640 -21.75 -7.00 34.22
CA VAL A 640 -21.31 -5.59 34.24
C VAL A 640 -20.04 -5.49 35.10
N SER A 641 -18.99 -4.91 34.54
CA SER A 641 -17.72 -4.75 35.23
C SER A 641 -17.79 -3.66 36.33
N SER A 642 -16.95 -3.79 37.36
CA SER A 642 -16.87 -2.74 38.40
C SER A 642 -16.45 -1.38 37.83
N ALA A 643 -15.68 -1.35 36.76
CA ALA A 643 -15.29 -0.12 36.07
C ALA A 643 -16.47 0.55 35.38
N GLU A 644 -17.38 -0.22 34.76
CA GLU A 644 -18.59 0.31 34.13
C GLU A 644 -19.55 0.87 35.19
N LEU A 645 -19.69 0.21 36.33
CA LEU A 645 -20.47 0.72 37.47
C LEU A 645 -19.86 2.00 38.07
N GLY A 646 -18.53 2.08 38.12
CA GLY A 646 -17.84 3.29 38.50
C GLY A 646 -18.15 4.46 37.59
N THR A 647 -17.98 4.26 36.27
CA THR A 647 -18.31 5.28 35.26
C THR A 647 -19.77 5.71 35.31
N ALA A 648 -20.69 4.75 35.49
CA ALA A 648 -22.11 5.03 35.63
C ALA A 648 -22.42 5.87 36.87
N SER A 649 -21.74 5.62 38.01
CA SER A 649 -21.86 6.41 39.26
C SER A 649 -21.39 7.84 39.03
N HIS A 650 -20.23 8.05 38.38
CA HIS A 650 -19.73 9.39 38.06
C HIS A 650 -20.73 10.12 37.15
N LEU A 651 -21.29 9.45 36.12
CA LEU A 651 -22.25 10.01 35.21
C LEU A 651 -23.52 10.52 35.98
N VAL A 652 -24.03 9.77 36.94
CA VAL A 652 -25.18 10.21 37.74
C VAL A 652 -24.83 11.45 38.56
N LEU A 653 -23.66 11.48 39.23
CA LEU A 653 -23.22 12.63 40.01
C LEU A 653 -22.91 13.86 39.12
N GLN A 654 -22.41 13.66 37.93
CA GLN A 654 -22.22 14.71 36.92
C GLN A 654 -23.52 15.43 36.57
N TYR A 655 -24.59 14.66 36.33
CA TYR A 655 -25.86 15.21 35.86
C TYR A 655 -26.87 15.51 36.97
N TYR A 656 -26.54 15.22 38.24
CA TYR A 656 -27.38 15.54 39.34
C TYR A 656 -27.54 17.04 39.49
N ASP A 657 -28.80 17.53 39.63
CA ASP A 657 -29.15 18.95 39.66
C ASP A 657 -29.25 19.49 41.09
N TYR A 658 -28.15 20.05 41.60
CA TYR A 658 -28.09 20.68 42.92
C TYR A 658 -28.95 21.94 43.01
N ALA A 659 -29.22 22.63 41.91
CA ALA A 659 -30.01 23.88 41.91
C ALA A 659 -31.50 23.66 42.25
N LYS A 660 -32.03 22.45 41.99
CA LYS A 660 -33.40 22.10 42.38
C LYS A 660 -33.63 21.88 43.86
N GLY A 661 -32.58 21.73 44.63
CA GLY A 661 -32.64 21.55 46.08
C GLY A 661 -33.32 20.25 46.57
N ASP A 662 -33.70 19.37 45.65
CA ASP A 662 -34.37 18.10 45.98
C ASP A 662 -33.31 17.00 46.28
N LYS A 663 -33.10 16.74 47.55
CA LYS A 663 -32.12 15.77 48.03
C LYS A 663 -32.52 14.31 47.78
N ASP A 664 -33.73 14.05 47.35
CA ASP A 664 -34.26 12.71 47.05
C ASP A 664 -34.35 12.45 45.51
N ALA A 665 -33.83 13.39 44.69
CA ALA A 665 -33.95 13.34 43.24
C ALA A 665 -32.96 12.37 42.54
N ILE A 666 -32.20 11.52 43.21
CA ILE A 666 -31.26 10.57 42.58
C ILE A 666 -31.99 9.63 41.62
N ASP A 667 -33.13 9.10 42.04
CA ASP A 667 -33.90 8.18 41.22
C ASP A 667 -34.48 8.87 39.97
N SER A 668 -34.91 10.12 40.09
CA SER A 668 -35.36 10.90 38.94
C SER A 668 -34.23 11.29 38.00
N CYS A 669 -33.01 11.53 38.53
CA CYS A 669 -31.82 11.76 37.73
C CYS A 669 -31.45 10.51 36.93
N ILE A 670 -31.40 9.34 37.56
CA ILE A 670 -31.14 8.06 36.91
C ILE A 670 -32.18 7.78 35.81
N ALA A 671 -33.47 7.96 36.13
CA ALA A 671 -34.55 7.77 35.14
C ALA A 671 -34.39 8.68 33.91
N SER A 672 -34.05 9.96 34.13
CA SER A 672 -33.79 10.93 33.06
C SER A 672 -32.59 10.54 32.20
N LEU A 673 -31.52 10.00 32.78
CA LEU A 673 -30.35 9.53 32.05
C LEU A 673 -30.65 8.29 31.20
N VAL A 674 -31.48 7.39 31.70
CA VAL A 674 -31.97 6.22 30.95
C VAL A 674 -32.86 6.66 29.80
N GLU A 675 -33.82 7.55 30.03
CA GLU A 675 -34.73 8.08 29.01
C GLU A 675 -33.96 8.79 27.88
N LYS A 676 -32.89 9.51 28.21
CA LYS A 676 -32.02 10.19 27.25
C LYS A 676 -31.01 9.25 26.57
N GLY A 677 -31.04 7.95 26.87
CA GLY A 677 -30.11 6.95 26.28
C GLY A 677 -28.65 7.09 26.69
N ARG A 678 -28.37 7.84 27.78
CA ARG A 678 -27.02 8.05 28.31
C ARG A 678 -26.58 6.99 29.32
N LEU A 679 -27.54 6.29 29.92
CA LEU A 679 -27.32 5.19 30.87
C LEU A 679 -28.18 3.99 30.44
N SER A 680 -27.59 2.79 30.37
CA SER A 680 -28.36 1.60 30.06
C SER A 680 -29.25 1.18 31.24
N GLN A 681 -30.41 0.56 30.94
CA GLN A 681 -31.34 0.08 31.99
C GLN A 681 -30.66 -0.94 32.90
N THR A 682 -29.77 -1.77 32.38
CA THR A 682 -29.02 -2.76 33.13
C THR A 682 -28.10 -2.09 34.15
N LEU A 683 -27.27 -1.14 33.73
CA LEU A 683 -26.39 -0.37 34.58
C LEU A 683 -27.18 0.41 35.66
N ALA A 684 -28.29 1.06 35.26
CA ALA A 684 -29.16 1.79 36.16
C ALA A 684 -29.74 0.93 37.29
N SER A 685 -30.02 -0.36 37.03
CA SER A 685 -30.52 -1.32 38.02
C SER A 685 -29.46 -1.81 39.00
N MET A 686 -28.17 -1.71 38.64
CA MET A 686 -27.04 -2.21 39.42
C MET A 686 -26.31 -1.11 40.25
N LEU A 687 -26.65 0.19 40.02
CA LEU A 687 -26.08 1.31 40.77
C LEU A 687 -26.40 1.24 42.27
N ASP A 688 -25.39 1.54 43.09
CA ASP A 688 -25.58 1.75 44.55
C ASP A 688 -26.23 3.11 44.80
N ARG A 689 -27.58 3.14 44.73
CA ARG A 689 -28.39 4.35 44.92
C ARG A 689 -28.26 4.93 46.33
N GLU A 690 -28.01 4.09 47.31
CA GLU A 690 -27.82 4.54 48.70
C GLU A 690 -26.49 5.30 48.88
N ALA A 691 -25.40 4.83 48.23
CA ALA A 691 -24.12 5.50 48.25
C ALA A 691 -24.19 6.87 47.51
N LEU A 692 -24.86 6.92 46.35
CA LEU A 692 -25.08 8.16 45.63
C LEU A 692 -25.94 9.14 46.44
N SER A 693 -27.03 8.65 47.04
CA SER A 693 -27.93 9.45 47.90
C SER A 693 -27.21 9.93 49.18
N TRP A 694 -26.37 9.09 49.78
CA TRP A 694 -25.52 9.45 50.92
C TRP A 694 -24.62 10.65 50.57
N PHE A 695 -23.93 10.63 49.44
CA PHE A 695 -23.02 11.71 49.05
C PHE A 695 -23.76 13.04 48.86
N VAL A 696 -24.84 13.05 48.12
CA VAL A 696 -25.59 14.29 47.83
C VAL A 696 -26.27 14.86 49.07
N LYS A 697 -26.52 14.02 50.11
CA LYS A 697 -27.07 14.43 51.42
C LYS A 697 -26.00 14.77 52.45
N SER A 698 -24.74 14.53 52.16
CA SER A 698 -23.64 14.74 53.08
C SER A 698 -23.46 16.21 53.45
N ASP A 699 -22.84 16.47 54.62
CA ASP A 699 -22.45 17.82 55.01
C ASP A 699 -21.46 18.45 54.02
N PHE A 700 -20.66 17.64 53.36
CA PHE A 700 -19.73 18.08 52.31
C PHE A 700 -20.45 18.73 51.12
N ALA A 701 -21.59 18.20 50.74
CA ALA A 701 -22.36 18.68 49.58
C ALA A 701 -23.28 19.88 49.92
N LYS A 702 -23.33 20.35 51.18
CA LYS A 702 -24.22 21.48 51.57
C LYS A 702 -23.99 22.74 50.77
N ASP A 703 -22.75 23.10 50.54
CA ASP A 703 -22.38 24.30 49.84
C ASP A 703 -22.78 24.23 48.34
N PHE A 704 -22.83 23.03 47.75
CA PHE A 704 -23.23 22.81 46.38
C PHE A 704 -24.68 23.21 46.09
N TYR A 705 -25.56 23.07 47.15
CA TYR A 705 -26.97 23.50 47.04
C TYR A 705 -27.12 24.99 47.21
N GLN A 706 -26.22 25.66 47.96
CA GLN A 706 -26.28 27.08 48.21
C GLN A 706 -25.76 27.91 47.03
N GLN A 707 -24.71 27.43 46.39
CA GLN A 707 -24.03 28.10 45.30
C GLN A 707 -23.68 27.09 44.19
N PRO A 708 -24.67 26.53 43.49
CA PRO A 708 -24.45 25.49 42.46
C PRO A 708 -23.60 25.97 41.29
N ASP A 709 -23.56 27.26 41.00
CA ASP A 709 -22.75 27.85 39.93
C ASP A 709 -21.23 27.80 40.23
N ARG A 710 -20.84 27.59 41.47
CA ARG A 710 -19.43 27.42 41.90
C ARG A 710 -18.96 25.96 41.93
N LEU A 711 -19.82 25.03 41.63
CA LEU A 711 -19.52 23.63 41.50
C LEU A 711 -19.18 23.27 40.07
N HIS A 712 -17.95 22.86 39.83
CA HIS A 712 -17.46 22.38 38.54
C HIS A 712 -17.33 20.86 38.55
N ARG A 713 -17.78 20.19 37.50
CA ARG A 713 -17.81 18.71 37.41
C ARG A 713 -17.39 18.25 36.06
N GLU A 714 -16.58 17.19 35.99
CA GLU A 714 -16.05 16.59 34.73
C GLU A 714 -15.40 17.65 33.84
N GLU A 715 -14.55 18.49 34.43
CA GLU A 715 -13.89 19.57 33.72
C GLU A 715 -12.56 19.09 33.12
N ASN A 716 -12.42 19.25 31.81
CA ASN A 716 -11.19 18.88 31.09
C ASN A 716 -10.07 19.88 31.38
N PHE A 717 -8.88 19.39 31.61
CA PHE A 717 -7.69 20.22 31.77
C PHE A 717 -6.54 19.74 30.90
N ALA A 718 -5.59 20.63 30.63
CA ALA A 718 -4.30 20.33 30.04
C ALA A 718 -3.23 21.23 30.68
N THR A 719 -2.14 20.63 31.11
CA THR A 719 -1.00 21.34 31.71
C THR A 719 0.30 20.87 31.12
N ILE A 720 1.33 21.71 31.11
CA ILE A 720 2.61 21.43 30.49
C ILE A 720 3.67 21.27 31.59
N LEU A 721 4.18 20.07 31.75
CA LEU A 721 5.11 19.72 32.82
C LEU A 721 6.51 19.40 32.29
N SER A 722 7.54 19.64 33.12
CA SER A 722 8.86 19.11 32.86
C SER A 722 8.85 17.59 33.06
N PRO A 723 9.54 16.79 32.20
CA PRO A 723 9.64 15.35 32.38
C PRO A 723 10.14 14.94 33.76
N LYS A 724 11.10 15.66 34.35
CA LYS A 724 11.62 15.44 35.70
C LYS A 724 10.58 15.61 36.81
N THR A 725 9.50 16.33 36.55
CA THR A 725 8.40 16.47 37.51
C THR A 725 7.51 15.23 37.53
N LEU A 726 7.52 14.46 36.46
CA LEU A 726 6.75 13.25 36.31
C LEU A 726 7.57 11.98 36.59
N PHE A 727 8.89 12.02 36.32
CA PHE A 727 9.77 10.85 36.37
C PHE A 727 11.11 11.22 36.98
N LYS A 728 11.47 10.54 38.07
CA LYS A 728 12.68 10.82 38.87
C LYS A 728 13.99 10.63 38.13
N ASP A 729 14.07 9.57 37.32
CA ASP A 729 15.28 9.17 36.60
C ASP A 729 15.40 9.76 35.20
N PHE A 730 14.56 10.74 34.87
CA PHE A 730 14.60 11.33 33.52
C PHE A 730 15.86 12.19 33.34
N SER A 731 16.64 11.92 32.30
CA SER A 731 17.81 12.72 31.93
C SER A 731 17.47 14.20 31.69
N ASP A 732 18.46 15.08 31.76
CA ASP A 732 18.26 16.51 31.49
C ASP A 732 17.83 16.72 30.02
N PHE A 733 16.51 16.86 29.82
CA PHE A 733 15.90 17.12 28.53
C PHE A 733 15.14 18.45 28.57
N PRO A 734 15.41 19.35 27.62
CA PRO A 734 14.78 20.68 27.60
C PRO A 734 13.32 20.68 27.15
N GLY A 735 12.79 19.53 26.69
CA GLY A 735 11.43 19.37 26.26
C GLY A 735 10.43 19.36 27.42
N LYS A 736 9.15 19.45 27.10
CA LYS A 736 8.04 19.43 28.05
C LYS A 736 7.02 18.39 27.63
N ILE A 737 6.26 17.85 28.58
CA ILE A 737 5.19 16.90 28.35
C ILE A 737 3.86 17.58 28.58
N LEU A 738 2.95 17.47 27.66
CA LEU A 738 1.55 17.90 27.77
C LEU A 738 0.77 16.78 28.48
N VAL A 739 0.31 17.07 29.68
CA VAL A 739 -0.56 16.19 30.48
C VAL A 739 -1.99 16.69 30.40
N HIS A 740 -2.91 15.80 30.07
CA HIS A 740 -4.33 16.12 29.98
C HIS A 740 -5.17 15.11 30.74
N GLY A 741 -6.35 15.53 31.17
CA GLY A 741 -7.28 14.68 31.89
C GLY A 741 -8.59 15.39 32.18
N THR A 742 -9.44 14.72 32.97
CA THR A 742 -10.71 15.26 33.44
C THR A 742 -10.72 15.24 34.95
N ILE A 743 -11.09 16.36 35.57
CA ILE A 743 -11.27 16.50 37.03
C ILE A 743 -12.70 16.14 37.34
N ASP A 744 -12.91 15.17 38.23
CA ASP A 744 -14.26 14.70 38.63
C ASP A 744 -15.09 15.84 39.19
N GLY A 745 -14.51 16.63 40.10
CA GLY A 745 -15.17 17.80 40.65
C GLY A 745 -14.31 18.70 41.51
N TYR A 746 -14.62 19.98 41.48
CA TYR A 746 -14.12 20.96 42.44
C TYR A 746 -15.17 22.06 42.73
N TYR A 747 -15.05 22.64 43.89
CA TYR A 747 -15.93 23.72 44.35
C TYR A 747 -15.12 24.97 44.70
N GLU A 748 -15.52 26.14 44.15
CA GLU A 748 -14.87 27.39 44.43
C GLU A 748 -15.43 28.02 45.72
N ALA A 749 -14.72 27.84 46.83
CA ALA A 749 -15.00 28.50 48.09
C ALA A 749 -14.52 29.97 48.07
N GLU A 750 -14.82 30.76 49.12
CA GLU A 750 -14.47 32.21 49.15
C GLU A 750 -12.96 32.46 49.05
N ASN A 751 -12.13 31.59 49.66
CA ASN A 751 -10.66 31.76 49.72
C ASN A 751 -9.84 30.79 48.88
N GLY A 752 -10.47 29.90 48.13
CA GLY A 752 -9.78 28.93 47.31
C GLY A 752 -10.65 27.78 46.86
N ILE A 753 -10.04 26.77 46.28
CA ILE A 753 -10.72 25.60 45.66
C ILE A 753 -10.69 24.43 46.62
N ILE A 754 -11.80 23.69 46.73
CA ILE A 754 -11.92 22.38 47.35
C ILE A 754 -12.05 21.38 46.22
N LEU A 755 -10.99 20.57 46.04
CA LEU A 755 -10.90 19.54 44.99
C LEU A 755 -11.39 18.20 45.54
N PHE A 756 -12.14 17.44 44.73
CA PHE A 756 -12.57 16.09 45.14
C PHE A 756 -12.65 15.15 43.94
N ASP A 757 -12.47 13.86 44.20
CA ASP A 757 -12.45 12.80 43.19
C ASP A 757 -13.23 11.59 43.71
N TYR A 758 -14.12 11.03 42.88
CA TYR A 758 -15.00 9.93 43.26
C TYR A 758 -14.32 8.58 43.04
N LYS A 759 -14.48 7.66 43.99
CA LYS A 759 -13.95 6.30 43.90
C LYS A 759 -14.99 5.27 44.34
N THR A 760 -15.11 4.23 43.54
CA THR A 760 -15.99 3.08 43.75
C THR A 760 -15.24 1.81 44.14
N ASP A 761 -13.91 1.91 44.37
CA ASP A 761 -13.08 0.80 44.85
C ASP A 761 -13.70 0.10 46.06
N HIS A 762 -13.70 -1.23 46.05
CA HIS A 762 -14.29 -2.01 47.13
C HIS A 762 -13.42 -1.97 48.39
N VAL A 763 -13.99 -1.54 49.51
CA VAL A 763 -13.31 -1.49 50.81
C VAL A 763 -13.82 -2.60 51.70
N ASN A 764 -12.92 -3.47 52.17
CA ASN A 764 -13.29 -4.54 53.10
C ASN A 764 -13.64 -3.96 54.49
N PRO A 765 -14.86 -4.12 54.96
CA PRO A 765 -15.29 -3.54 56.26
C PRO A 765 -14.44 -3.98 57.48
N ARG A 766 -13.79 -5.16 57.42
CA ARG A 766 -12.96 -5.68 58.51
C ARG A 766 -11.57 -5.04 58.60
N LYS A 767 -11.13 -4.30 57.54
CA LYS A 767 -9.82 -3.65 57.43
C LYS A 767 -9.98 -2.28 56.80
N GLN A 768 -11.02 -1.55 57.17
CA GLN A 768 -11.42 -0.33 56.50
C GLN A 768 -10.34 0.76 56.59
N GLU A 769 -9.75 1.02 57.76
CA GLU A 769 -8.69 2.03 57.94
C GLU A 769 -7.45 1.73 57.11
N GLU A 770 -6.98 0.47 57.10
CA GLU A 770 -5.83 0.04 56.29
C GLU A 770 -6.12 0.18 54.76
N ALA A 771 -7.33 -0.16 54.35
CA ALA A 771 -7.74 -0.05 52.97
C ALA A 771 -7.87 1.41 52.49
N ILE A 772 -8.40 2.29 53.34
CA ILE A 772 -8.51 3.73 53.10
C ILE A 772 -7.11 4.35 52.99
N GLN A 773 -6.17 3.98 53.85
CA GLN A 773 -4.80 4.48 53.76
C GLN A 773 -4.13 4.08 52.44
N LYS A 774 -4.30 2.85 51.99
CA LYS A 774 -3.82 2.40 50.70
C LYS A 774 -4.48 3.12 49.50
N LEU A 775 -5.76 3.46 49.62
CA LEU A 775 -6.44 4.24 48.60
C LEU A 775 -5.94 5.69 48.53
N LYS A 776 -5.64 6.31 49.70
CA LYS A 776 -5.01 7.64 49.73
C LYS A 776 -3.68 7.63 49.00
N GLU A 777 -2.78 6.69 49.30
CA GLU A 777 -1.48 6.54 48.66
C GLU A 777 -1.64 6.30 47.17
N LYS A 778 -2.57 5.44 46.75
CA LYS A 778 -2.85 5.12 45.36
C LYS A 778 -3.33 6.32 44.52
N TYR A 779 -4.09 7.25 45.12
CA TYR A 779 -4.72 8.35 44.38
C TYR A 779 -4.13 9.73 44.67
N GLN A 780 -3.18 9.85 45.58
CA GLN A 780 -2.51 11.10 45.94
C GLN A 780 -1.84 11.76 44.73
N GLY A 781 -1.13 11.00 43.89
CA GLY A 781 -0.48 11.48 42.69
C GLY A 781 -1.46 12.07 41.67
N GLN A 782 -2.65 11.49 41.49
CA GLN A 782 -3.71 12.00 40.66
C GLN A 782 -4.22 13.37 41.15
N LEU A 783 -4.49 13.47 42.43
CA LEU A 783 -4.98 14.71 43.06
C LEU A 783 -3.93 15.82 43.00
N ARG A 784 -2.64 15.52 43.14
CA ARG A 784 -1.54 16.50 42.99
C ARG A 784 -1.44 17.02 41.57
N LEU A 785 -1.69 16.19 40.54
CA LEU A 785 -1.75 16.63 39.15
C LEU A 785 -2.94 17.57 38.91
N TYR A 786 -4.09 17.23 39.48
CA TYR A 786 -5.28 18.09 39.37
C TYR A 786 -5.10 19.44 40.11
N GLU A 787 -4.55 19.41 41.33
CA GLU A 787 -4.19 20.61 42.09
C GLU A 787 -3.26 21.52 41.30
N ARG A 788 -2.22 20.96 40.72
CA ARG A 788 -1.26 21.72 39.90
C ARG A 788 -1.92 22.32 38.65
N ALA A 789 -2.75 21.56 37.97
CA ALA A 789 -3.46 22.03 36.80
C ALA A 789 -4.39 23.22 37.14
N LEU A 790 -5.09 23.11 38.26
CA LEU A 790 -5.96 24.20 38.74
C LEU A 790 -5.16 25.46 39.14
N ASN A 791 -4.07 25.27 39.87
CA ASN A 791 -3.19 26.37 40.31
C ASN A 791 -2.52 27.08 39.10
N GLU A 792 -2.10 26.34 38.07
CA GLU A 792 -1.51 26.91 36.84
C GLU A 792 -2.53 27.58 35.90
N SER A 793 -3.83 27.27 36.04
CA SER A 793 -4.90 27.90 35.24
C SER A 793 -5.22 29.35 35.63
N GLY A 794 -4.54 29.90 36.64
CA GLY A 794 -4.77 31.27 37.15
C GLY A 794 -6.03 31.42 37.98
N ARG A 795 -6.65 30.33 38.41
CA ARG A 795 -7.80 30.31 39.33
C ARG A 795 -7.34 30.45 40.76
N LEU A 796 -8.29 30.40 41.71
CA LEU A 796 -7.99 30.39 43.13
C LEU A 796 -7.13 29.17 43.53
N PRO A 797 -6.28 29.28 44.55
CA PRO A 797 -5.44 28.17 44.97
C PRO A 797 -6.28 27.01 45.56
N VAL A 798 -5.83 25.76 45.33
CA VAL A 798 -6.44 24.58 45.91
C VAL A 798 -6.08 24.55 47.41
N LEU A 799 -7.10 24.60 48.28
CA LEU A 799 -6.93 24.59 49.75
C LEU A 799 -6.97 23.19 50.32
N LYS A 800 -7.83 22.34 49.80
CA LYS A 800 -8.05 20.99 50.30
C LYS A 800 -8.39 20.03 49.15
N LYS A 801 -7.98 18.79 49.34
CA LYS A 801 -8.19 17.69 48.40
C LYS A 801 -8.90 16.53 49.09
N TYR A 802 -9.92 15.97 48.51
CA TYR A 802 -10.71 14.89 49.07
C TYR A 802 -10.89 13.71 48.09
N LEU A 803 -10.85 12.49 48.66
CA LEU A 803 -11.37 11.32 48.00
C LEU A 803 -12.76 11.00 48.57
N VAL A 804 -13.72 10.87 47.70
CA VAL A 804 -15.09 10.48 48.04
C VAL A 804 -15.24 9.00 47.75
N LEU A 805 -15.13 8.16 48.80
CA LEU A 805 -15.19 6.72 48.70
C LEU A 805 -16.64 6.24 48.79
N LEU A 806 -17.30 6.06 47.67
CA LEU A 806 -18.72 5.71 47.62
C LEU A 806 -19.01 4.35 48.19
N SER A 807 -18.11 3.37 48.07
CA SER A 807 -18.33 2.00 48.54
C SER A 807 -18.39 1.86 50.07
N CYS A 808 -17.63 2.69 50.82
CA CYS A 808 -17.65 2.70 52.29
C CYS A 808 -18.32 3.94 52.87
N ARG A 809 -18.80 4.85 52.02
CA ARG A 809 -19.52 6.08 52.43
C ARG A 809 -18.66 6.98 53.34
N GLU A 810 -17.40 7.20 52.93
CA GLU A 810 -16.50 8.10 53.63
C GLU A 810 -15.90 9.16 52.69
N ILE A 811 -15.64 10.36 53.24
CA ILE A 811 -14.95 11.45 52.57
C ILE A 811 -13.64 11.69 53.30
N VAL A 812 -12.56 11.50 52.63
CA VAL A 812 -11.23 11.44 53.26
C VAL A 812 -10.36 12.56 52.69
N GLU A 813 -9.82 13.40 53.55
CA GLU A 813 -8.85 14.43 53.17
C GLU A 813 -7.51 13.78 52.83
N VAL A 814 -6.90 14.26 51.69
CA VAL A 814 -5.61 13.79 51.18
C VAL A 814 -4.66 15.00 51.15
N ASP A 815 -3.44 14.82 51.63
CA ASP A 815 -2.42 15.86 51.75
C ASP A 815 -1.84 16.33 50.40
#